data_a9baacccafe8c287eba3eb4b4cb148f0
#
_entry.id   a9baacccafe8c287eba3eb4b4cb148f0
#
_cell.length_a   1.000
_cell.length_b   1.000
_cell.length_c   1.000
_cell.angle_alpha   90.00
_cell.angle_beta   90.00
_cell.angle_gamma   90.00
#
_symmetry.space_group_name_H-M   'P 1'
#
loop_
_entity.id
_entity.type
_entity.pdbx_description
1 polymer ?
#
loop_
_entity_poly.entity_id
_entity_poly.type
_entity_poly.pdbx_seq_one_letter_code
_entity_poly.pdbx_strand_id
1 'polypeptide(L)'
;MEPKFDLHGDAKASIAAIFLFALAILFIIGFFGGANVLGSGLNKFGGLLFGWGKWLLPVVLLGLSVVILLRKKMIFYVSKLVGIVMMFLCILTMLHIYLNDGKLLEAAKSGIGGGYSGYFMSKALISLAGRSAGTVILLSVLIIGAIVTFNFSIISFIKNSNWFRRNSDEEDENEEEEDEENEYKNNSKNDEEFDVTRDDLKNNIKKIEFVEDPFSIENEDGNEESGSSLDSKKESDSKPKKAKSSIFGSANWKFPSVNLLDSYPGKAKGGDIEKNKDIIRRTFQHFGIEVESGEAKVGPTVTQYSFRPAVGVKLSRIVSLGNDLSLALAAHPIRIEAPIPGKSLVGVEIPNKEGVVVGLRDILKDKNFIEDGSHGLFLALGRDVEGTPVVKNLAKMPHLLVAGATGTGKSVCVNTILVSLLYQNSPDDLKLILVDPKRVELSLYKGIPHLLSDVIVENSKVVNALKWAVGEMERRYILFQETGSKDLNSYRSKVEEGMKRKVIDPETGEKREEELEKMPYIVIVIDELADLMSSHGKEVEGAIIRLAQMARAVGIHLIVSTQRPSVEVLTGLIKANITTRIALQVATQIDSRTILDMSGAEKLLGKGDMLFLSSDSPKPVRVQCAFVSENEIKKVVKAIINKNSSYISEADQNILDSGGRSNSDGIIDFSNSNDGRDSNDDELYEEAKRMVVDLQKASTSLLQRRLRVGYSRAARLVDMLEENGVVGPPEGSKGRIVLIGEEGDEIAYEDSNNDQKERDKWQI
;
A
#
# COMPACT_ATOMS: atom_id res chain seq x y z
N MET A 1 50.37 -10.54 12.40
CA MET A 1 49.00 -10.28 11.91
C MET A 1 48.18 -11.51 12.19
N GLU A 2 47.37 -11.48 13.23
CA GLU A 2 46.48 -12.60 13.55
C GLU A 2 45.31 -12.61 12.58
N PRO A 3 44.91 -13.74 12.04
CA PRO A 3 43.75 -13.83 11.15
C PRO A 3 42.45 -13.57 11.95
N LYS A 4 41.85 -12.39 11.86
CA LYS A 4 40.51 -12.17 12.38
C LYS A 4 39.50 -12.95 11.51
N PHE A 5 39.06 -14.09 12.01
CA PHE A 5 37.90 -14.80 11.46
C PHE A 5 36.65 -13.97 11.73
N ASP A 6 36.23 -13.18 10.76
CA ASP A 6 34.99 -12.40 10.85
C ASP A 6 33.85 -13.22 10.23
N LEU A 7 33.17 -14.01 11.08
CA LEU A 7 32.01 -14.80 10.71
C LEU A 7 30.78 -13.89 10.49
N HIS A 8 30.03 -14.17 9.45
CA HIS A 8 28.75 -13.50 9.16
C HIS A 8 27.82 -13.53 10.40
N GLY A 9 27.05 -12.47 10.64
CA GLY A 9 26.17 -12.36 11.82
C GLY A 9 25.21 -13.54 12.00
N ASP A 10 24.73 -14.14 10.89
CA ASP A 10 23.85 -15.31 10.91
C ASP A 10 24.57 -16.60 11.30
N ALA A 11 25.84 -16.75 10.90
CA ALA A 11 26.66 -17.89 11.32
C ALA A 11 26.97 -17.84 12.83
N LYS A 12 27.28 -16.64 13.38
CA LYS A 12 27.51 -16.44 14.82
C LYS A 12 26.29 -16.84 15.66
N ALA A 13 25.08 -16.50 15.19
CA ALA A 13 23.86 -16.87 15.90
C ALA A 13 23.49 -18.35 15.78
N SER A 14 23.66 -18.93 14.60
CA SER A 14 23.45 -20.37 14.42
C SER A 14 24.39 -21.20 15.31
N ILE A 15 25.67 -20.78 15.43
CA ILE A 15 26.62 -21.39 16.34
C ILE A 15 26.18 -21.26 17.80
N ALA A 16 25.72 -20.05 18.21
CA ALA A 16 25.21 -19.82 19.57
C ALA A 16 23.97 -20.67 19.87
N ALA A 17 23.02 -20.77 18.93
CA ALA A 17 21.84 -21.61 19.09
C ALA A 17 22.18 -23.11 19.23
N ILE A 18 23.05 -23.63 18.36
CA ILE A 18 23.50 -25.02 18.43
C ILE A 18 24.24 -25.29 19.75
N PHE A 19 25.07 -24.34 20.21
CA PHE A 19 25.79 -24.48 21.48
C PHE A 19 24.82 -24.53 22.67
N LEU A 20 23.80 -23.64 22.73
CA LEU A 20 22.80 -23.67 23.78
C LEU A 20 21.95 -24.95 23.74
N PHE A 21 21.62 -25.43 22.57
CA PHE A 21 20.89 -26.67 22.39
C PHE A 21 21.69 -27.87 22.90
N ALA A 22 22.97 -27.97 22.52
CA ALA A 22 23.86 -29.02 22.98
C ALA A 22 24.06 -28.98 24.49
N LEU A 23 24.21 -27.75 25.07
CA LEU A 23 24.34 -27.56 26.50
C LEU A 23 23.09 -28.01 27.27
N ALA A 24 21.87 -27.72 26.73
CA ALA A 24 20.60 -28.19 27.29
C ALA A 24 20.54 -29.73 27.33
N ILE A 25 20.96 -30.41 26.26
CA ILE A 25 21.00 -31.88 26.21
C ILE A 25 22.00 -32.42 27.21
N LEU A 26 23.17 -31.81 27.32
CA LEU A 26 24.17 -32.21 28.31
C LEU A 26 23.67 -32.11 29.75
N PHE A 27 22.91 -31.08 30.10
CA PHE A 27 22.26 -30.96 31.41
C PHE A 27 21.24 -32.08 31.62
N ILE A 28 20.39 -32.38 30.63
CA ILE A 28 19.41 -33.47 30.71
C ILE A 28 20.09 -34.79 30.95
N ILE A 29 21.11 -35.15 30.16
CA ILE A 29 21.88 -36.38 30.31
C ILE A 29 22.56 -36.43 31.70
N GLY A 30 23.11 -35.28 32.17
CA GLY A 30 23.74 -35.17 33.48
C GLY A 30 22.78 -35.42 34.65
N PHE A 31 21.50 -35.05 34.52
CA PHE A 31 20.47 -35.28 35.53
C PHE A 31 20.14 -36.79 35.70
N PHE A 32 20.21 -37.57 34.63
CA PHE A 32 19.93 -39.00 34.64
C PHE A 32 21.18 -39.86 34.88
N GLY A 33 22.30 -39.25 35.34
CA GLY A 33 23.51 -39.99 35.67
C GLY A 33 24.39 -40.38 34.46
N GLY A 34 24.02 -39.94 33.24
CA GLY A 34 24.86 -40.09 32.05
C GLY A 34 26.01 -39.05 32.05
N ALA A 35 26.95 -39.21 31.13
CA ALA A 35 28.10 -38.32 30.91
C ALA A 35 29.16 -38.25 32.03
N ASN A 36 29.27 -39.25 32.88
CA ASN A 36 30.34 -39.42 33.87
C ASN A 36 30.73 -38.16 34.67
N VAL A 37 32.00 -37.77 34.69
CA VAL A 37 32.52 -36.63 35.46
C VAL A 37 31.91 -35.30 35.01
N LEU A 38 31.68 -35.13 33.72
CA LEU A 38 31.15 -33.88 33.17
C LEU A 38 29.67 -33.67 33.55
N GLY A 39 28.84 -34.73 33.46
CA GLY A 39 27.44 -34.66 33.88
C GLY A 39 27.24 -34.46 35.38
N SER A 40 28.04 -35.13 36.20
CA SER A 40 28.04 -34.96 37.68
C SER A 40 28.49 -33.54 38.06
N GLY A 41 29.50 -32.99 37.36
CA GLY A 41 29.94 -31.60 37.55
C GLY A 41 28.88 -30.58 37.19
N LEU A 42 28.21 -30.71 36.03
CA LEU A 42 27.13 -29.86 35.60
C LEU A 42 25.93 -29.92 36.56
N ASN A 43 25.57 -31.11 37.03
CA ASN A 43 24.47 -31.30 37.99
C ASN A 43 24.78 -30.65 39.34
N LYS A 44 26.00 -30.75 39.89
CA LYS A 44 26.46 -30.08 41.11
C LYS A 44 26.47 -28.55 40.92
N PHE A 45 27.04 -28.08 39.81
CA PHE A 45 27.11 -26.64 39.47
C PHE A 45 25.73 -26.03 39.30
N GLY A 46 24.86 -26.69 38.52
CA GLY A 46 23.47 -26.27 38.31
C GLY A 46 22.66 -26.27 39.63
N GLY A 47 22.86 -27.27 40.49
CA GLY A 47 22.24 -27.33 41.82
C GLY A 47 22.71 -26.20 42.75
N LEU A 48 23.98 -25.86 42.73
CA LEU A 48 24.55 -24.80 43.54
C LEU A 48 24.07 -23.41 43.09
N LEU A 49 24.05 -23.15 41.80
CA LEU A 49 23.63 -21.85 41.26
C LEU A 49 22.12 -21.68 41.22
N PHE A 50 21.36 -22.68 40.85
CA PHE A 50 19.92 -22.58 40.55
C PHE A 50 19.04 -23.42 41.47
N GLY A 51 19.60 -24.23 42.34
CA GLY A 51 18.89 -25.06 43.31
C GLY A 51 17.93 -26.05 42.61
N TRP A 52 16.67 -26.07 43.05
CA TRP A 52 15.59 -26.84 42.39
C TRP A 52 15.28 -26.33 40.99
N GLY A 53 15.57 -25.05 40.68
CA GLY A 53 15.40 -24.49 39.34
C GLY A 53 16.34 -25.08 38.29
N LYS A 54 17.35 -25.92 38.69
CA LYS A 54 18.19 -26.62 37.74
C LYS A 54 17.41 -27.49 36.76
N TRP A 55 16.24 -28.03 37.16
CA TRP A 55 15.36 -28.80 36.29
C TRP A 55 14.67 -27.97 35.21
N LEU A 56 14.48 -26.67 35.44
CA LEU A 56 13.95 -25.73 34.44
C LEU A 56 15.02 -25.22 33.46
N LEU A 57 16.31 -25.30 33.86
CA LEU A 57 17.41 -24.75 33.07
C LEU A 57 17.48 -25.33 31.64
N PRO A 58 17.36 -26.65 31.39
CA PRO A 58 17.32 -27.17 30.03
C PRO A 58 16.18 -26.60 29.20
N VAL A 59 14.99 -26.43 29.75
CA VAL A 59 13.82 -25.87 29.07
C VAL A 59 14.09 -24.41 28.68
N VAL A 60 14.70 -23.63 29.58
CA VAL A 60 15.10 -22.25 29.32
C VAL A 60 16.14 -22.17 28.21
N LEU A 61 17.18 -23.04 28.25
CA LEU A 61 18.23 -23.09 27.22
C LEU A 61 17.67 -23.50 25.86
N LEU A 62 16.75 -24.47 25.82
CA LEU A 62 16.04 -24.86 24.58
C LEU A 62 15.20 -23.68 24.05
N GLY A 63 14.42 -23.01 24.90
CA GLY A 63 13.64 -21.83 24.52
C GLY A 63 14.52 -20.71 23.95
N LEU A 64 15.67 -20.42 24.61
CA LEU A 64 16.65 -19.46 24.11
C LEU A 64 17.23 -19.87 22.74
N SER A 65 17.56 -21.16 22.57
CA SER A 65 18.06 -21.71 21.30
C SER A 65 17.05 -21.52 20.16
N VAL A 66 15.78 -21.88 20.39
CA VAL A 66 14.69 -21.71 19.43
C VAL A 66 14.48 -20.25 19.07
N VAL A 67 14.43 -19.35 20.05
CA VAL A 67 14.30 -17.91 19.82
C VAL A 67 15.47 -17.36 18.98
N ILE A 68 16.69 -17.84 19.21
CA ILE A 68 17.86 -17.46 18.42
C ILE A 68 17.75 -17.96 16.99
N LEU A 69 17.21 -19.15 16.76
CA LEU A 69 17.07 -19.77 15.43
C LEU A 69 15.97 -19.10 14.58
N LEU A 70 14.84 -18.70 15.21
CA LEU A 70 13.65 -18.15 14.53
C LEU A 70 13.74 -16.65 14.21
N ARG A 71 14.91 -16.11 13.95
CA ARG A 71 15.17 -14.70 13.67
C ARG A 71 14.34 -14.14 12.51
N LYS A 72 13.34 -13.29 12.79
CA LYS A 72 12.70 -12.44 11.75
C LYS A 72 13.03 -10.94 11.86
N LYS A 73 13.26 -10.37 13.06
CA LYS A 73 13.66 -8.96 13.27
C LYS A 73 14.46 -8.80 14.57
N MET A 74 15.58 -8.09 14.55
CA MET A 74 16.56 -7.98 15.65
C MET A 74 15.99 -7.43 16.96
N ILE A 75 15.09 -6.47 16.94
CA ILE A 75 14.49 -5.82 18.13
C ILE A 75 13.53 -6.77 18.87
N PHE A 76 12.67 -7.51 18.14
CA PHE A 76 11.76 -8.50 18.73
C PHE A 76 12.45 -9.69 19.37
N TYR A 77 13.65 -10.00 18.91
CA TYR A 77 14.47 -11.07 19.41
C TYR A 77 15.07 -10.78 20.80
N VAL A 78 15.65 -9.60 20.98
CA VAL A 78 16.26 -9.21 22.27
C VAL A 78 15.20 -9.13 23.39
N SER A 79 14.01 -8.62 23.11
CA SER A 79 12.92 -8.54 24.11
C SER A 79 12.48 -9.94 24.58
N LYS A 80 12.33 -10.92 23.69
CA LYS A 80 11.96 -12.29 24.05
C LYS A 80 13.03 -12.99 24.89
N LEU A 81 14.30 -12.78 24.57
CA LEU A 81 15.42 -13.30 25.37
C LEU A 81 15.40 -12.72 26.78
N VAL A 82 15.24 -11.40 26.89
CA VAL A 82 15.14 -10.70 28.19
C VAL A 82 13.95 -11.21 28.98
N GLY A 83 12.79 -11.39 28.35
CA GLY A 83 11.59 -11.91 29.00
C GLY A 83 11.77 -13.33 29.57
N ILE A 84 12.37 -14.25 28.81
CA ILE A 84 12.66 -15.64 29.26
C ILE A 84 13.61 -15.64 30.46
N VAL A 85 14.69 -14.86 30.39
CA VAL A 85 15.68 -14.77 31.51
C VAL A 85 15.03 -14.16 32.74
N MET A 86 14.20 -13.12 32.56
CA MET A 86 13.48 -12.45 33.65
C MET A 86 12.51 -13.39 34.36
N MET A 87 11.72 -14.17 33.60
CA MET A 87 10.82 -15.20 34.15
C MET A 87 11.60 -16.26 34.93
N PHE A 88 12.72 -16.75 34.39
CA PHE A 88 13.56 -17.73 35.06
C PHE A 88 14.11 -17.24 36.40
N LEU A 89 14.67 -16.02 36.45
CA LEU A 89 15.16 -15.41 37.68
C LEU A 89 14.04 -15.18 38.70
N CYS A 90 12.85 -14.77 38.28
CA CYS A 90 11.68 -14.64 39.12
C CYS A 90 11.27 -15.97 39.76
N ILE A 91 11.23 -17.04 39.00
CA ILE A 91 10.90 -18.39 39.50
C ILE A 91 11.95 -18.84 40.55
N LEU A 92 13.27 -18.65 40.26
CA LEU A 92 14.31 -18.97 41.23
C LEU A 92 14.16 -18.22 42.52
N THR A 93 13.85 -16.93 42.45
CA THR A 93 13.65 -16.07 43.64
C THR A 93 12.41 -16.51 44.41
N MET A 94 11.32 -16.88 43.71
CA MET A 94 10.10 -17.35 44.36
C MET A 94 10.29 -18.70 45.07
N LEU A 95 11.10 -19.61 44.51
CA LEU A 95 11.48 -20.88 45.14
C LEU A 95 12.34 -20.67 46.43
N HIS A 96 12.97 -19.50 46.60
CA HIS A 96 13.88 -19.23 47.70
C HIS A 96 13.29 -18.32 48.80
N ILE A 97 12.33 -17.42 48.45
CA ILE A 97 11.81 -16.36 49.32
C ILE A 97 11.06 -16.90 50.56
N TYR A 98 10.47 -18.10 50.45
CA TYR A 98 9.72 -18.73 51.55
C TYR A 98 10.54 -19.66 52.44
N LEU A 99 11.85 -19.78 52.24
CA LEU A 99 12.74 -20.53 53.15
C LEU A 99 12.98 -19.72 54.41
N ASN A 100 13.28 -20.41 55.55
CA ASN A 100 13.52 -19.79 56.85
C ASN A 100 14.69 -18.82 56.82
N ASP A 101 14.51 -17.60 57.39
CA ASP A 101 15.50 -16.51 57.36
C ASP A 101 16.90 -16.87 57.87
N GLY A 102 16.98 -17.66 58.93
CA GLY A 102 18.25 -18.09 59.51
C GLY A 102 19.01 -19.14 58.69
N LYS A 103 18.37 -19.75 57.68
CA LYS A 103 18.93 -20.84 56.87
C LYS A 103 19.01 -20.59 55.36
N LEU A 104 18.70 -19.36 54.92
CA LEU A 104 18.70 -19.01 53.51
C LEU A 104 20.03 -19.30 52.80
N LEU A 105 21.15 -18.94 53.46
CA LEU A 105 22.49 -19.20 52.91
C LEU A 105 22.85 -20.68 52.94
N GLU A 106 22.49 -21.40 53.99
CA GLU A 106 22.75 -22.86 54.13
C GLU A 106 21.97 -23.64 53.07
N ALA A 107 20.69 -23.23 52.82
CA ALA A 107 19.85 -23.79 51.77
C ALA A 107 20.47 -23.55 50.39
N ALA A 108 21.01 -22.37 50.12
CA ALA A 108 21.70 -22.09 48.86
C ALA A 108 22.95 -22.96 48.69
N LYS A 109 23.78 -23.13 49.76
CA LYS A 109 24.96 -23.98 49.72
C LYS A 109 24.64 -25.47 49.50
N SER A 110 23.49 -25.91 50.00
CA SER A 110 23.00 -27.30 49.79
C SER A 110 22.24 -27.53 48.49
N GLY A 111 22.05 -26.47 47.65
CA GLY A 111 21.33 -26.55 46.43
C GLY A 111 19.81 -26.67 46.57
N ILE A 112 19.27 -26.19 47.69
CA ILE A 112 17.82 -26.17 48.01
C ILE A 112 17.22 -24.83 47.59
N GLY A 113 15.96 -24.81 47.17
CA GLY A 113 15.26 -23.60 46.68
C GLY A 113 15.79 -23.08 45.35
N GLY A 114 16.06 -21.80 45.23
CA GLY A 114 16.57 -21.17 44.01
C GLY A 114 18.10 -21.10 43.91
N GLY A 115 18.83 -21.83 44.74
CA GLY A 115 20.28 -21.80 44.78
C GLY A 115 20.86 -20.42 45.15
N TYR A 116 22.12 -20.16 44.78
CA TYR A 116 22.73 -18.84 44.99
C TYR A 116 22.03 -17.70 44.27
N SER A 117 21.54 -17.93 43.04
CA SER A 117 20.82 -16.91 42.28
C SER A 117 19.52 -16.50 42.99
N GLY A 118 18.74 -17.48 43.45
CA GLY A 118 17.54 -17.22 44.26
C GLY A 118 17.84 -16.56 45.60
N TYR A 119 18.94 -16.94 46.28
CA TYR A 119 19.38 -16.36 47.52
C TYR A 119 19.67 -14.86 47.42
N PHE A 120 20.50 -14.44 46.48
CA PHE A 120 20.86 -13.03 46.33
C PHE A 120 19.66 -12.16 46.05
N MET A 121 18.79 -12.60 45.10
CA MET A 121 17.59 -11.86 44.75
C MET A 121 16.55 -11.83 45.90
N SER A 122 16.30 -12.96 46.56
CA SER A 122 15.34 -13.02 47.67
C SER A 122 15.81 -12.23 48.86
N LYS A 123 17.11 -12.26 49.20
CA LYS A 123 17.67 -11.46 50.32
C LYS A 123 17.54 -9.97 50.03
N ALA A 124 17.84 -9.50 48.80
CA ALA A 124 17.67 -8.11 48.41
C ALA A 124 16.20 -7.69 48.50
N LEU A 125 15.28 -8.52 47.99
CA LEU A 125 13.86 -8.21 47.98
C LEU A 125 13.23 -8.22 49.39
N ILE A 126 13.60 -9.18 50.22
CA ILE A 126 13.14 -9.23 51.65
C ILE A 126 13.61 -8.00 52.41
N SER A 127 14.86 -7.56 52.21
CA SER A 127 15.40 -6.39 52.87
C SER A 127 14.76 -5.08 52.46
N LEU A 128 14.28 -4.97 51.20
CA LEU A 128 13.68 -3.76 50.63
C LEU A 128 12.16 -3.69 50.84
N ALA A 129 11.45 -4.78 50.67
CA ALA A 129 9.99 -4.78 50.66
C ALA A 129 9.33 -5.79 51.61
N GLY A 130 10.11 -6.65 52.27
CA GLY A 130 9.59 -7.76 53.07
C GLY A 130 9.07 -8.91 52.21
N ARG A 131 8.63 -10.01 52.83
CA ARG A 131 8.20 -11.23 52.09
C ARG A 131 6.91 -11.05 51.32
N SER A 132 5.88 -10.50 51.94
CA SER A 132 4.55 -10.37 51.34
C SER A 132 4.55 -9.43 50.13
N ALA A 133 5.10 -8.22 50.31
CA ALA A 133 5.20 -7.27 49.18
C ALA A 133 6.20 -7.75 48.13
N GLY A 134 7.30 -8.40 48.54
CA GLY A 134 8.25 -9.04 47.63
C GLY A 134 7.60 -10.08 46.73
N THR A 135 6.65 -10.88 47.24
CA THR A 135 5.94 -11.87 46.47
C THR A 135 5.04 -11.22 45.42
N VAL A 136 4.34 -10.14 45.76
CA VAL A 136 3.49 -9.39 44.82
C VAL A 136 4.35 -8.80 43.68
N ILE A 137 5.52 -8.22 44.05
CA ILE A 137 6.47 -7.70 43.07
C ILE A 137 6.95 -8.82 42.10
N LEU A 138 7.32 -9.98 42.64
CA LEU A 138 7.76 -11.12 41.82
C LEU A 138 6.65 -11.62 40.90
N LEU A 139 5.41 -11.70 41.38
CA LEU A 139 4.28 -12.10 40.53
C LEU A 139 4.04 -11.11 39.38
N SER A 140 4.10 -9.82 39.70
CA SER A 140 3.98 -8.77 38.69
C SER A 140 5.08 -8.85 37.61
N VAL A 141 6.35 -9.01 38.07
CA VAL A 141 7.49 -9.16 37.16
C VAL A 141 7.40 -10.44 36.32
N LEU A 142 6.87 -11.53 36.89
CA LEU A 142 6.64 -12.78 36.16
C LEU A 142 5.60 -12.59 35.04
N ILE A 143 4.50 -11.89 35.33
CA ILE A 143 3.46 -11.57 34.36
C ILE A 143 4.02 -10.66 33.26
N ILE A 144 4.78 -9.62 33.61
CA ILE A 144 5.44 -8.74 32.63
C ILE A 144 6.40 -9.56 31.76
N GLY A 145 7.20 -10.45 32.33
CA GLY A 145 8.09 -11.33 31.59
C GLY A 145 7.35 -12.25 30.62
N ALA A 146 6.18 -12.77 31.02
CA ALA A 146 5.33 -13.58 30.15
C ALA A 146 4.75 -12.76 28.98
N ILE A 147 4.23 -11.55 29.25
CA ILE A 147 3.74 -10.63 28.21
C ILE A 147 4.84 -10.33 27.19
N VAL A 148 6.04 -9.99 27.65
CA VAL A 148 7.19 -9.66 26.78
C VAL A 148 7.66 -10.87 25.97
N THR A 149 7.62 -12.08 26.55
CA THR A 149 8.06 -13.31 25.88
C THR A 149 7.08 -13.77 24.81
N PHE A 150 5.77 -13.82 25.17
CA PHE A 150 4.72 -14.40 24.32
C PHE A 150 3.96 -13.36 23.49
N ASN A 151 4.18 -12.06 23.76
CA ASN A 151 3.53 -10.94 23.07
C ASN A 151 1.99 -11.04 23.08
N PHE A 152 1.38 -11.40 24.22
CA PHE A 152 -0.06 -11.44 24.36
C PHE A 152 -0.59 -10.25 25.17
N SER A 153 -1.81 -9.80 24.86
CA SER A 153 -2.50 -8.74 25.61
C SER A 153 -3.38 -9.33 26.73
N ILE A 154 -3.21 -8.82 27.96
CA ILE A 154 -4.06 -9.22 29.10
C ILE A 154 -5.52 -8.84 28.85
N ILE A 155 -5.76 -7.70 28.18
CA ILE A 155 -7.11 -7.21 27.86
C ILE A 155 -7.85 -8.19 27.00
N SER A 156 -7.20 -8.72 25.92
CA SER A 156 -7.81 -9.74 25.06
C SER A 156 -8.04 -11.08 25.78
N PHE A 157 -7.16 -11.43 26.73
CA PHE A 157 -7.32 -12.66 27.53
C PHE A 157 -8.48 -12.55 28.51
N ILE A 158 -8.70 -11.37 29.15
CA ILE A 158 -9.82 -11.12 30.06
C ILE A 158 -11.15 -11.09 29.30
N LYS A 159 -11.20 -10.43 28.11
CA LYS A 159 -12.38 -10.41 27.24
C LYS A 159 -12.80 -11.82 26.74
N ASN A 160 -11.84 -12.72 26.51
CA ASN A 160 -12.12 -14.09 26.04
C ASN A 160 -12.39 -15.10 27.16
N SER A 161 -12.26 -14.72 28.43
CA SER A 161 -12.50 -15.59 29.57
C SER A 161 -13.99 -15.58 29.95
N ASN A 162 -14.69 -16.69 29.70
CA ASN A 162 -16.11 -16.89 30.02
C ASN A 162 -16.49 -16.72 31.50
N TRP A 163 -15.53 -16.43 32.40
CA TRP A 163 -15.78 -16.26 33.82
C TRP A 163 -16.36 -14.89 34.17
N PHE A 164 -16.06 -13.83 33.41
CA PHE A 164 -16.61 -12.49 33.67
C PHE A 164 -18.00 -12.24 33.02
N ARG A 165 -18.49 -13.14 32.20
CA ARG A 165 -19.77 -13.00 31.48
C ARG A 165 -21.03 -13.27 32.31
N ARG A 166 -20.89 -13.51 33.62
CA ARG A 166 -22.02 -13.94 34.46
C ARG A 166 -22.66 -12.85 35.35
N ASN A 167 -22.16 -11.62 35.33
CA ASN A 167 -22.65 -10.55 36.23
C ASN A 167 -22.71 -9.16 35.59
N SER A 168 -23.10 -9.00 34.33
CA SER A 168 -23.37 -7.68 33.77
C SER A 168 -24.45 -7.78 32.66
N ASP A 169 -25.69 -7.95 33.08
CA ASP A 169 -26.87 -7.77 32.24
C ASP A 169 -27.54 -6.41 32.51
N GLU A 170 -26.79 -5.38 32.81
CA GLU A 170 -27.27 -3.98 32.85
C GLU A 170 -26.09 -3.06 32.56
N GLU A 171 -26.30 -2.17 31.56
CA GLU A 171 -25.41 -1.09 31.08
C GLU A 171 -24.29 -1.53 30.15
N ASP A 172 -24.54 -1.46 28.81
CA ASP A 172 -23.54 -0.97 27.83
C ASP A 172 -24.12 -0.90 26.41
N GLU A 173 -24.68 0.26 26.05
CA GLU A 173 -25.08 0.60 24.65
C GLU A 173 -23.94 1.23 23.85
N ASN A 174 -22.66 1.19 24.30
CA ASN A 174 -21.57 1.88 23.64
C ASN A 174 -20.35 1.02 23.25
N GLU A 175 -20.44 -0.31 23.23
CA GLU A 175 -19.31 -1.20 22.92
C GLU A 175 -19.45 -2.04 21.62
N GLU A 176 -20.42 -1.76 20.75
CA GLU A 176 -20.62 -2.56 19.53
C GLU A 176 -19.59 -2.33 18.40
N GLU A 177 -18.74 -1.30 18.47
CA GLU A 177 -17.74 -1.04 17.42
C GLU A 177 -16.43 -1.87 17.54
N GLU A 178 -16.17 -2.53 18.66
CA GLU A 178 -14.92 -3.29 18.85
C GLU A 178 -15.03 -4.80 18.53
N ASP A 179 -16.22 -5.36 18.41
CA ASP A 179 -16.39 -6.81 18.17
C ASP A 179 -16.21 -7.22 16.70
N GLU A 180 -16.38 -6.32 15.73
CA GLU A 180 -16.08 -6.62 14.32
C GLU A 180 -14.59 -6.82 14.04
N GLU A 181 -13.71 -6.23 14.86
CA GLU A 181 -12.24 -6.38 14.69
C GLU A 181 -11.73 -7.77 15.11
N ASN A 182 -12.48 -8.48 15.95
CA ASN A 182 -12.10 -9.80 16.46
C ASN A 182 -12.57 -10.95 15.57
N GLU A 183 -13.63 -10.78 14.82
CA GLU A 183 -14.12 -11.80 13.88
C GLU A 183 -13.22 -11.88 12.63
N TYR A 184 -12.64 -10.77 12.18
CA TYR A 184 -11.66 -10.74 11.08
C TYR A 184 -10.30 -11.36 11.46
N LYS A 185 -9.90 -11.26 12.73
CA LYS A 185 -8.64 -11.88 13.21
C LYS A 185 -8.75 -13.40 13.43
N ASN A 186 -9.95 -13.91 13.67
CA ASN A 186 -10.18 -15.37 13.83
C ASN A 186 -10.31 -16.09 12.50
N ASN A 187 -10.83 -15.45 11.46
CA ASN A 187 -10.89 -16.04 10.11
C ASN A 187 -9.53 -16.07 9.40
N SER A 188 -8.56 -15.24 9.81
CA SER A 188 -7.18 -15.28 9.27
C SER A 188 -6.27 -16.32 9.95
N LYS A 189 -6.77 -17.04 10.98
CA LYS A 189 -6.00 -18.10 11.65
C LYS A 189 -6.28 -19.52 11.15
N ASN A 190 -7.27 -19.67 10.27
CA ASN A 190 -7.60 -20.97 9.66
C ASN A 190 -7.01 -21.16 8.26
N ASP A 191 -6.22 -20.22 7.78
CA ASP A 191 -5.34 -20.48 6.65
C ASP A 191 -4.12 -21.26 7.18
N GLU A 192 -4.27 -22.57 7.23
CA GLU A 192 -3.16 -23.52 7.40
C GLU A 192 -2.09 -23.19 6.35
N GLU A 193 -0.90 -22.90 6.82
CA GLU A 193 0.33 -22.83 6.05
C GLU A 193 0.47 -24.13 5.22
N PHE A 194 0.03 -24.11 3.98
CA PHE A 194 0.41 -25.11 3.00
C PHE A 194 1.87 -24.87 2.62
N ASP A 195 2.74 -25.47 3.38
CA ASP A 195 4.17 -25.57 3.03
C ASP A 195 4.32 -26.60 1.90
N VAL A 196 4.20 -26.11 0.66
CA VAL A 196 4.44 -26.94 -0.53
C VAL A 196 5.92 -27.12 -0.68
N THR A 197 6.43 -28.26 -0.24
CA THR A 197 7.81 -28.64 -0.46
C THR A 197 8.10 -28.86 -1.95
N ARG A 198 9.34 -28.62 -2.35
CA ARG A 198 9.83 -28.66 -3.75
C ARG A 198 9.60 -29.99 -4.48
N ASP A 199 9.24 -31.04 -3.74
CA ASP A 199 8.99 -32.39 -4.29
C ASP A 199 7.52 -32.58 -4.71
N ASP A 200 6.57 -31.83 -4.12
CA ASP A 200 5.14 -31.87 -4.53
C ASP A 200 4.90 -31.20 -5.88
N LEU A 201 5.72 -30.21 -6.26
CA LEU A 201 5.67 -29.57 -7.56
C LEU A 201 6.13 -30.49 -8.72
N LYS A 202 7.01 -31.46 -8.47
CA LYS A 202 7.46 -32.40 -9.50
C LYS A 202 6.44 -33.48 -9.85
N ASN A 203 5.57 -33.84 -8.91
CA ASN A 203 4.57 -34.88 -9.13
C ASN A 203 3.29 -34.42 -9.80
N ASN A 204 2.97 -33.11 -9.73
CA ASN A 204 1.79 -32.55 -10.39
C ASN A 204 2.02 -32.12 -11.85
N ILE A 205 3.28 -31.96 -12.29
CA ILE A 205 3.62 -31.64 -13.68
C ILE A 205 3.48 -32.83 -14.64
N LYS A 206 3.39 -34.06 -14.11
CA LYS A 206 3.26 -35.29 -14.94
C LYS A 206 1.82 -35.62 -15.38
N LYS A 207 0.83 -34.79 -15.06
CA LYS A 207 -0.60 -35.07 -15.39
C LYS A 207 -1.27 -34.10 -16.31
N ILE A 208 -0.51 -33.20 -16.99
CA ILE A 208 -1.07 -32.33 -18.03
C ILE A 208 -0.52 -32.82 -19.37
N GLU A 209 -1.31 -33.62 -20.07
CA GLU A 209 -1.10 -33.94 -21.47
C GLU A 209 -1.37 -32.68 -22.29
N PHE A 210 -0.32 -32.21 -22.97
CA PHE A 210 -0.46 -31.17 -23.99
C PHE A 210 -1.14 -31.75 -25.22
N VAL A 211 -2.28 -31.19 -25.60
CA VAL A 211 -2.88 -31.38 -26.92
C VAL A 211 -2.06 -30.53 -27.88
N GLU A 212 -1.42 -31.18 -28.84
CA GLU A 212 -0.63 -30.57 -29.91
C GLU A 212 -1.53 -29.74 -30.82
N ASP A 213 -1.17 -28.50 -31.08
CA ASP A 213 -1.75 -27.62 -32.09
C ASP A 213 -1.24 -28.06 -33.46
N PRO A 214 -2.11 -28.21 -34.50
CA PRO A 214 -1.71 -28.59 -35.83
C PRO A 214 -1.45 -27.37 -36.72
N PHE A 215 -0.32 -26.70 -36.59
CA PHE A 215 0.19 -25.77 -37.60
C PHE A 215 1.72 -25.72 -37.55
N SER A 216 2.37 -26.74 -38.12
CA SER A 216 3.76 -26.70 -38.52
C SER A 216 3.85 -26.24 -39.97
N ILE A 217 4.47 -25.11 -40.21
CA ILE A 217 4.92 -24.70 -41.54
C ILE A 217 6.38 -25.15 -41.67
N GLU A 218 6.61 -26.02 -42.63
CA GLU A 218 7.90 -26.57 -43.03
C GLU A 218 8.84 -25.46 -43.51
N ASN A 219 10.07 -25.46 -42.98
CA ASN A 219 11.20 -24.76 -43.56
C ASN A 219 11.95 -25.70 -44.49
N GLU A 220 11.94 -25.40 -45.77
CA GLU A 220 12.90 -25.98 -46.69
C GLU A 220 14.15 -25.10 -46.78
N ASP A 221 15.28 -25.75 -46.53
CA ASP A 221 16.63 -25.25 -46.79
C ASP A 221 16.91 -25.16 -48.30
N GLY A 222 17.59 -24.09 -48.69
CA GLY A 222 18.10 -23.96 -50.07
C GLY A 222 19.17 -22.89 -50.14
N ASN A 223 20.39 -23.35 -50.23
CA ASN A 223 21.64 -22.61 -50.45
C ASN A 223 21.68 -21.85 -51.79
N GLU A 224 22.59 -20.90 -51.81
CA GLU A 224 23.57 -20.46 -52.81
C GLU A 224 23.48 -19.05 -53.38
N GLU A 225 24.52 -18.35 -53.02
CA GLU A 225 25.53 -17.52 -53.73
C GLU A 225 25.14 -16.44 -54.75
N SER A 226 25.80 -15.34 -54.51
CA SER A 226 26.55 -14.46 -55.42
C SER A 226 25.80 -13.44 -56.28
N GLY A 227 26.28 -12.21 -56.20
CA GLY A 227 26.52 -11.41 -57.41
C GLY A 227 25.84 -10.06 -57.52
N SER A 228 26.53 -9.04 -57.08
CA SER A 228 26.82 -7.74 -57.78
C SER A 228 25.71 -6.91 -58.45
N SER A 229 25.82 -5.65 -58.16
CA SER A 229 25.75 -4.45 -59.01
C SER A 229 24.45 -3.64 -59.11
N LEU A 230 24.57 -2.40 -58.62
CA LEU A 230 24.23 -1.11 -59.24
C LEU A 230 22.99 -1.04 -60.16
N ASP A 231 21.98 -0.27 -59.80
CA ASP A 231 21.75 1.07 -60.34
C ASP A 231 20.38 1.68 -59.96
N SER A 232 20.49 2.93 -59.52
CA SER A 232 19.66 4.10 -59.84
C SER A 232 18.14 4.11 -59.75
N LYS A 233 17.70 5.05 -58.89
CA LYS A 233 16.58 5.99 -59.10
C LYS A 233 15.17 5.49 -59.35
N LYS A 234 14.30 5.74 -58.34
CA LYS A 234 13.10 6.58 -58.59
C LYS A 234 12.55 7.11 -57.25
N GLU A 235 12.56 8.43 -57.15
CA GLU A 235 11.73 9.19 -56.24
C GLU A 235 10.26 8.82 -56.47
N SER A 236 9.58 8.39 -55.40
CA SER A 236 8.12 8.42 -55.34
C SER A 236 7.73 9.15 -54.08
N ASP A 237 7.19 10.35 -54.26
CA ASP A 237 6.43 11.13 -53.31
C ASP A 237 5.49 10.25 -52.49
N SER A 238 5.87 9.96 -51.24
CA SER A 238 4.93 9.48 -50.24
C SER A 238 4.46 10.67 -49.40
N LYS A 239 3.25 11.16 -49.73
CA LYS A 239 2.48 12.07 -48.89
C LYS A 239 2.50 11.58 -47.46
N PRO A 240 2.64 12.47 -46.45
CA PRO A 240 2.60 12.08 -45.06
C PRO A 240 1.25 11.42 -44.77
N LYS A 241 1.27 10.19 -44.28
CA LYS A 241 0.09 9.51 -43.76
C LYS A 241 -0.52 10.39 -42.69
N LYS A 242 -1.73 10.88 -42.92
CA LYS A 242 -2.55 11.56 -41.90
C LYS A 242 -2.52 10.71 -40.66
N ALA A 243 -2.12 11.34 -39.51
CA ALA A 243 -2.25 10.76 -38.20
C ALA A 243 -3.67 10.21 -38.04
N LYS A 244 -3.80 8.95 -37.66
CA LYS A 244 -5.10 8.36 -37.34
C LYS A 244 -5.76 9.23 -36.28
N SER A 245 -6.99 9.68 -36.54
CA SER A 245 -7.81 10.43 -35.59
C SER A 245 -8.00 9.64 -34.30
N SER A 246 -8.18 10.36 -33.22
CA SER A 246 -8.44 9.82 -31.86
C SER A 246 -9.48 8.73 -31.87
N ILE A 247 -9.20 7.64 -31.16
CA ILE A 247 -10.07 6.47 -31.09
C ILE A 247 -11.48 6.84 -30.59
N PHE A 248 -11.59 7.86 -29.72
CA PHE A 248 -12.86 8.36 -29.17
C PHE A 248 -13.03 9.90 -29.22
N GLY A 249 -12.04 10.64 -29.74
CA GLY A 249 -12.09 12.09 -29.74
C GLY A 249 -13.40 12.61 -30.37
N SER A 250 -14.19 13.33 -29.59
CA SER A 250 -15.29 14.11 -30.12
C SER A 250 -14.76 14.96 -31.27
N ALA A 251 -15.41 14.92 -32.42
CA ALA A 251 -15.01 15.67 -33.62
C ALA A 251 -14.85 17.18 -33.34
N ASN A 252 -15.43 17.67 -32.24
CA ASN A 252 -15.45 19.08 -31.83
C ASN A 252 -14.45 19.45 -30.73
N TRP A 253 -13.69 18.48 -30.12
CA TRP A 253 -12.75 18.79 -29.03
C TRP A 253 -11.50 19.52 -29.52
N LYS A 254 -11.19 20.67 -28.91
CA LYS A 254 -10.02 21.50 -29.25
C LYS A 254 -8.97 21.41 -28.15
N PHE A 255 -7.89 20.71 -28.40
CA PHE A 255 -6.76 20.59 -27.46
C PHE A 255 -6.11 21.94 -27.16
N PRO A 256 -5.54 22.15 -25.93
CA PRO A 256 -4.78 23.32 -25.61
C PRO A 256 -3.49 23.39 -26.45
N SER A 257 -3.12 24.60 -26.86
CA SER A 257 -1.88 24.80 -27.62
C SER A 257 -0.67 24.70 -26.71
N VAL A 258 0.38 23.99 -27.13
CA VAL A 258 1.67 23.90 -26.39
C VAL A 258 2.33 25.28 -26.20
N ASN A 259 1.95 26.28 -27.01
CA ASN A 259 2.44 27.66 -26.87
C ASN A 259 1.88 28.40 -25.64
N LEU A 260 0.92 27.82 -24.91
CA LEU A 260 0.44 28.37 -23.63
C LEU A 260 1.45 28.17 -22.51
N LEU A 261 2.39 27.21 -22.69
CA LEU A 261 3.46 26.93 -21.77
C LEU A 261 4.69 27.78 -22.13
N ASP A 262 5.37 28.25 -21.09
CA ASP A 262 6.54 29.10 -21.24
C ASP A 262 7.77 28.25 -21.67
N SER A 263 8.76 28.89 -22.30
CA SER A 263 10.01 28.24 -22.67
C SER A 263 11.10 28.68 -21.71
N TYR A 264 11.90 27.72 -21.24
CA TYR A 264 13.01 27.99 -20.30
C TYR A 264 14.33 27.71 -20.99
N PRO A 265 14.81 28.66 -21.85
CA PRO A 265 16.06 28.48 -22.56
C PRO A 265 17.25 28.56 -21.59
N GLY A 266 18.14 27.59 -21.67
CA GLY A 266 19.35 27.56 -20.85
C GLY A 266 20.24 26.38 -21.20
N LYS A 267 21.51 26.44 -20.85
CA LYS A 267 22.45 25.32 -20.91
C LYS A 267 23.04 25.11 -19.53
N ALA A 268 22.95 23.90 -19.01
CA ALA A 268 23.58 23.56 -17.74
C ALA A 268 25.09 23.68 -17.81
N LYS A 269 25.71 24.16 -16.73
CA LYS A 269 27.16 24.28 -16.62
C LYS A 269 27.66 23.37 -15.50
N GLY A 270 28.30 22.26 -15.87
CA GLY A 270 28.86 21.28 -14.94
C GLY A 270 30.13 21.74 -14.18
N GLY A 271 30.59 22.95 -14.43
CA GLY A 271 31.86 23.43 -13.87
C GLY A 271 33.09 22.94 -14.68
N ASP A 272 34.24 22.82 -14.01
CA ASP A 272 35.47 22.30 -14.60
C ASP A 272 35.46 20.77 -14.59
N ILE A 273 35.04 20.18 -15.71
CA ILE A 273 34.83 18.75 -15.86
C ILE A 273 36.13 17.97 -15.66
N GLU A 274 37.22 18.37 -16.29
CA GLU A 274 38.48 17.65 -16.21
C GLU A 274 39.10 17.73 -14.81
N LYS A 275 39.02 18.87 -14.16
CA LYS A 275 39.48 19.05 -12.78
C LYS A 275 38.70 18.16 -11.82
N ASN A 276 37.37 18.15 -11.92
CA ASN A 276 36.52 17.29 -11.06
C ASN A 276 36.81 15.79 -11.28
N LYS A 277 36.98 15.40 -12.54
CA LYS A 277 37.33 14.01 -12.91
C LYS A 277 38.66 13.57 -12.32
N ASP A 278 39.67 14.46 -12.34
CA ASP A 278 40.98 14.20 -11.75
C ASP A 278 40.93 14.14 -10.22
N ILE A 279 40.14 15.01 -9.55
CA ILE A 279 39.94 14.96 -8.11
C ILE A 279 39.30 13.63 -7.71
N ILE A 280 38.23 13.20 -8.42
CA ILE A 280 37.56 11.91 -8.12
C ILE A 280 38.55 10.75 -8.27
N ARG A 281 39.29 10.70 -9.38
CA ARG A 281 40.28 9.64 -9.64
C ARG A 281 41.32 9.59 -8.54
N ARG A 282 41.93 10.73 -8.15
CA ARG A 282 42.91 10.82 -7.07
C ARG A 282 42.36 10.40 -5.74
N THR A 283 41.11 10.79 -5.43
CA THR A 283 40.44 10.37 -4.19
C THR A 283 40.33 8.86 -4.15
N PHE A 284 39.84 8.21 -5.21
CA PHE A 284 39.78 6.76 -5.27
C PHE A 284 41.16 6.09 -5.10
N GLN A 285 42.18 6.64 -5.75
CA GLN A 285 43.56 6.12 -5.63
C GLN A 285 44.10 6.24 -4.20
N HIS A 286 43.86 7.36 -3.49
CA HIS A 286 44.27 7.53 -2.09
C HIS A 286 43.65 6.47 -1.17
N PHE A 287 42.41 6.00 -1.48
CA PHE A 287 41.76 4.89 -0.75
C PHE A 287 42.09 3.51 -1.33
N GLY A 288 43.10 3.38 -2.21
CA GLY A 288 43.53 2.12 -2.78
C GLY A 288 42.50 1.49 -3.73
N ILE A 289 41.74 2.33 -4.46
CA ILE A 289 40.79 1.92 -5.48
C ILE A 289 41.30 2.44 -6.83
N GLU A 290 41.69 1.52 -7.70
CA GLU A 290 42.07 1.86 -9.07
C GLU A 290 40.83 1.95 -9.94
N VAL A 291 40.71 3.05 -10.70
CA VAL A 291 39.61 3.31 -11.62
C VAL A 291 40.12 3.90 -12.93
N GLU A 292 39.54 3.48 -14.03
CA GLU A 292 39.70 4.14 -15.34
C GLU A 292 38.61 5.20 -15.51
N SER A 293 39.02 6.40 -15.95
CA SER A 293 38.07 7.49 -16.19
C SER A 293 37.32 7.27 -17.52
N GLY A 294 35.99 7.28 -17.44
CA GLY A 294 35.09 7.26 -18.59
C GLY A 294 34.62 8.67 -19.00
N GLU A 295 33.49 8.74 -19.66
CA GLU A 295 32.85 10.00 -20.09
C GLU A 295 32.19 10.74 -18.95
N ALA A 296 32.15 12.07 -19.05
CA ALA A 296 31.33 12.90 -18.19
C ALA A 296 30.13 13.42 -18.99
N LYS A 297 28.93 13.28 -18.45
CA LYS A 297 27.68 13.72 -19.07
C LYS A 297 27.05 14.82 -18.22
N VAL A 298 26.79 15.96 -18.84
CA VAL A 298 26.20 17.13 -18.19
C VAL A 298 24.68 17.05 -18.38
N GLY A 299 23.98 16.73 -17.30
CA GLY A 299 22.50 16.73 -17.26
C GLY A 299 21.93 18.08 -16.80
N PRO A 300 20.62 18.19 -16.61
CA PRO A 300 19.97 19.45 -16.25
C PRO A 300 20.45 20.05 -14.92
N THR A 301 20.60 19.23 -13.89
CA THR A 301 20.92 19.64 -12.51
C THR A 301 22.21 19.03 -11.98
N VAL A 302 22.62 17.89 -12.53
CA VAL A 302 23.83 17.18 -12.13
C VAL A 302 24.69 16.82 -13.34
N THR A 303 26.00 16.68 -13.10
CA THR A 303 26.94 16.06 -14.03
C THR A 303 27.31 14.68 -13.53
N GLN A 304 27.12 13.65 -14.35
CA GLN A 304 27.51 12.29 -14.06
C GLN A 304 28.88 11.98 -14.64
N TYR A 305 29.83 11.63 -13.77
CA TYR A 305 31.18 11.19 -14.10
C TYR A 305 31.21 9.68 -14.04
N SER A 306 31.53 9.01 -15.15
CA SER A 306 31.60 7.56 -15.21
C SER A 306 33.03 7.06 -15.02
N PHE A 307 33.18 5.96 -14.24
CA PHE A 307 34.45 5.32 -13.96
C PHE A 307 34.31 3.80 -14.07
N ARG A 308 35.34 3.13 -14.58
CA ARG A 308 35.44 1.69 -14.60
C ARG A 308 36.36 1.24 -13.46
N PRO A 309 35.84 0.56 -12.42
CA PRO A 309 36.69 0.01 -11.36
C PRO A 309 37.54 -1.13 -11.88
N ALA A 310 38.74 -1.30 -11.31
CA ALA A 310 39.57 -2.47 -11.56
C ALA A 310 38.88 -3.76 -11.11
N VAL A 311 39.24 -4.89 -11.73
CA VAL A 311 38.68 -6.21 -11.40
C VAL A 311 38.96 -6.55 -9.94
N GLY A 312 37.93 -7.03 -9.22
CA GLY A 312 38.06 -7.40 -7.79
C GLY A 312 37.70 -6.28 -6.79
N VAL A 313 37.44 -5.07 -7.24
CA VAL A 313 36.99 -3.95 -6.38
C VAL A 313 35.52 -4.15 -6.00
N LYS A 314 35.24 -4.21 -4.70
CA LYS A 314 33.85 -4.27 -4.18
C LYS A 314 33.14 -2.93 -4.35
N LEU A 315 31.99 -2.90 -5.04
CA LEU A 315 31.20 -1.69 -5.29
C LEU A 315 30.78 -0.99 -3.99
N SER A 316 30.49 -1.74 -2.92
CA SER A 316 30.15 -1.18 -1.60
C SER A 316 31.25 -0.27 -1.04
N ARG A 317 32.54 -0.60 -1.33
CA ARG A 317 33.68 0.22 -0.92
C ARG A 317 33.71 1.56 -1.67
N ILE A 318 33.30 1.57 -2.94
CA ILE A 318 33.19 2.82 -3.73
C ILE A 318 32.04 3.67 -3.19
N VAL A 319 30.88 3.07 -2.95
CA VAL A 319 29.68 3.78 -2.46
C VAL A 319 29.93 4.42 -1.08
N SER A 320 30.72 3.77 -0.21
CA SER A 320 31.05 4.32 1.12
C SER A 320 31.88 5.63 1.07
N LEU A 321 32.61 5.89 -0.01
CA LEU A 321 33.43 7.10 -0.17
C LEU A 321 32.64 8.35 -0.58
N GLY A 322 31.31 8.32 -0.56
CA GLY A 322 30.49 9.46 -0.96
C GLY A 322 30.77 10.73 -0.15
N ASN A 323 31.02 10.63 1.15
CA ASN A 323 31.34 11.78 2.01
C ASN A 323 32.76 12.29 1.76
N ASP A 324 33.72 11.40 1.54
CA ASP A 324 35.10 11.75 1.23
C ASP A 324 35.21 12.49 -0.11
N LEU A 325 34.44 12.05 -1.11
CA LEU A 325 34.31 12.73 -2.39
C LEU A 325 33.63 14.09 -2.24
N SER A 326 32.59 14.19 -1.39
CA SER A 326 31.90 15.47 -1.12
C SER A 326 32.88 16.50 -0.52
N LEU A 327 33.73 16.04 0.40
CA LEU A 327 34.77 16.89 1.00
C LEU A 327 35.82 17.32 -0.06
N ALA A 328 36.35 16.35 -0.83
CA ALA A 328 37.41 16.62 -1.82
C ALA A 328 36.95 17.52 -2.95
N LEU A 329 35.68 17.44 -3.36
CA LEU A 329 35.08 18.23 -4.43
C LEU A 329 34.44 19.53 -3.95
N ALA A 330 34.35 19.73 -2.63
CA ALA A 330 33.60 20.82 -2.00
C ALA A 330 32.17 20.94 -2.57
N ALA A 331 31.52 19.80 -2.80
CA ALA A 331 30.17 19.68 -3.38
C ALA A 331 29.29 18.75 -2.58
N HIS A 332 28.07 19.15 -2.29
CA HIS A 332 27.12 18.36 -1.51
C HIS A 332 25.68 18.64 -1.99
N PRO A 333 24.83 17.58 -2.07
CA PRO A 333 25.11 16.15 -1.90
C PRO A 333 25.75 15.51 -3.13
N ILE A 334 26.54 14.46 -2.94
CA ILE A 334 27.04 13.60 -4.01
C ILE A 334 26.32 12.25 -3.95
N ARG A 335 25.82 11.76 -5.09
CA ARG A 335 25.27 10.43 -5.24
C ARG A 335 26.19 9.56 -6.07
N ILE A 336 26.45 8.33 -5.59
CA ILE A 336 27.21 7.34 -6.33
C ILE A 336 26.26 6.26 -6.80
N GLU A 337 26.19 6.04 -8.11
CA GLU A 337 25.41 4.99 -8.75
C GLU A 337 26.32 3.83 -9.14
N ALA A 338 26.18 2.70 -8.46
CA ALA A 338 27.08 1.57 -8.63
C ALA A 338 26.32 0.23 -8.71
N PRO A 339 26.28 -0.42 -9.89
CA PRO A 339 26.69 0.04 -11.21
C PRO A 339 25.63 0.94 -11.87
N ILE A 340 26.01 1.71 -12.89
CA ILE A 340 25.06 2.40 -13.79
C ILE A 340 24.23 1.33 -14.52
N PRO A 341 22.90 1.47 -14.59
CA PRO A 341 22.05 0.51 -15.28
C PRO A 341 22.48 0.25 -16.72
N GLY A 342 22.63 -1.02 -17.08
CA GLY A 342 23.06 -1.43 -18.43
C GLY A 342 24.53 -1.17 -18.79
N LYS A 343 25.36 -0.66 -17.86
CA LYS A 343 26.78 -0.36 -18.10
C LYS A 343 27.67 -0.96 -17.01
N SER A 344 28.85 -1.46 -17.37
CA SER A 344 29.88 -1.95 -16.42
C SER A 344 30.70 -0.78 -15.86
N LEU A 345 30.02 0.30 -15.44
CA LEU A 345 30.59 1.54 -14.95
C LEU A 345 29.94 1.99 -13.64
N VAL A 346 30.68 2.76 -12.87
CA VAL A 346 30.17 3.47 -11.69
C VAL A 346 30.02 4.94 -12.04
N GLY A 347 28.87 5.54 -11.69
CA GLY A 347 28.59 6.95 -11.88
C GLY A 347 28.75 7.71 -10.57
N VAL A 348 29.48 8.82 -10.62
CA VAL A 348 29.56 9.83 -9.55
C VAL A 348 28.79 11.05 -10.03
N GLU A 349 27.68 11.35 -9.38
CA GLU A 349 26.81 12.47 -9.73
C GLU A 349 27.09 13.67 -8.84
N ILE A 350 27.48 14.78 -9.45
CA ILE A 350 27.86 16.01 -8.77
C ILE A 350 26.89 17.10 -9.20
N PRO A 351 26.40 17.95 -8.28
CA PRO A 351 25.55 19.09 -8.60
C PRO A 351 26.26 20.04 -9.60
N ASN A 352 25.51 20.47 -10.61
CA ASN A 352 26.00 21.46 -11.55
C ASN A 352 26.25 22.82 -10.87
N LYS A 353 27.23 23.55 -11.35
CA LYS A 353 27.49 24.92 -10.88
C LYS A 353 26.31 25.84 -11.21
N GLU A 354 25.71 25.66 -12.39
CA GLU A 354 24.47 26.30 -12.82
C GLU A 354 23.56 25.25 -13.42
N GLY A 355 22.47 24.95 -12.72
CA GLY A 355 21.42 24.05 -13.23
C GLY A 355 20.45 24.77 -14.16
N VAL A 356 19.69 23.98 -14.95
CA VAL A 356 18.69 24.50 -15.88
C VAL A 356 17.31 23.93 -15.51
N VAL A 357 16.28 24.78 -15.62
CA VAL A 357 14.89 24.38 -15.47
C VAL A 357 14.48 23.59 -16.70
N VAL A 358 13.94 22.40 -16.48
CA VAL A 358 13.35 21.58 -17.54
C VAL A 358 11.90 22.01 -17.72
N GLY A 359 11.60 22.76 -18.80
CA GLY A 359 10.22 23.19 -19.08
C GLY A 359 9.35 22.05 -19.58
N LEU A 360 8.09 21.97 -19.12
CA LEU A 360 7.13 20.98 -19.61
C LEU A 360 6.91 21.09 -21.12
N ARG A 361 6.90 22.31 -21.65
CA ARG A 361 6.78 22.59 -23.08
C ARG A 361 7.80 21.82 -23.94
N ASP A 362 9.04 21.71 -23.45
CA ASP A 362 10.13 21.09 -24.21
C ASP A 362 10.02 19.55 -24.25
N ILE A 363 9.42 18.96 -23.19
CA ILE A 363 9.12 17.53 -23.16
C ILE A 363 7.91 17.20 -24.04
N LEU A 364 6.84 18.03 -23.98
CA LEU A 364 5.64 17.83 -24.83
C LEU A 364 5.90 17.97 -26.32
N LYS A 365 6.95 18.70 -26.73
CA LYS A 365 7.40 18.85 -28.12
C LYS A 365 8.35 17.75 -28.60
N ASP A 366 8.83 16.92 -27.68
CA ASP A 366 9.77 15.87 -28.03
C ASP A 366 9.09 14.81 -28.91
N LYS A 367 9.87 14.27 -29.87
CA LYS A 367 9.35 13.25 -30.81
C LYS A 367 8.80 12.03 -30.08
N ASN A 368 9.46 11.60 -29.00
CA ASN A 368 9.04 10.45 -28.22
C ASN A 368 7.64 10.65 -27.60
N PHE A 369 7.33 11.89 -27.19
CA PHE A 369 5.99 12.21 -26.65
C PHE A 369 4.95 12.26 -27.79
N ILE A 370 5.30 12.78 -28.96
CA ILE A 370 4.39 12.91 -30.11
C ILE A 370 4.13 11.57 -30.78
N GLU A 371 5.18 10.76 -31.00
CA GLU A 371 5.07 9.47 -31.69
C GLU A 371 4.39 8.40 -30.83
N ASP A 372 4.72 8.34 -29.53
CA ASP A 372 4.11 7.41 -28.58
C ASP A 372 2.76 7.91 -28.00
N GLY A 373 2.52 9.21 -28.06
CA GLY A 373 1.52 9.90 -27.25
C GLY A 373 0.26 10.35 -27.96
N SER A 374 -0.01 9.85 -29.19
CA SER A 374 -1.21 10.32 -29.90
C SER A 374 -2.52 9.99 -29.19
N HIS A 375 -2.60 8.93 -28.38
CA HIS A 375 -3.77 8.58 -27.55
C HIS A 375 -3.35 7.64 -26.44
N GLY A 376 -3.28 8.14 -25.21
CA GLY A 376 -2.92 7.33 -24.05
C GLY A 376 -2.65 8.16 -22.78
N LEU A 377 -2.32 7.50 -21.70
CA LEU A 377 -2.01 8.17 -20.42
C LEU A 377 -0.51 8.40 -20.28
N PHE A 378 0.10 9.14 -21.23
CA PHE A 378 1.53 9.42 -21.18
C PHE A 378 1.84 10.57 -20.23
N LEU A 379 2.81 10.36 -19.36
CA LEU A 379 3.31 11.30 -18.36
C LEU A 379 4.65 11.87 -18.82
N ALA A 380 4.72 13.17 -19.02
CA ALA A 380 5.96 13.90 -19.34
C ALA A 380 6.73 14.16 -18.03
N LEU A 381 7.47 13.17 -17.52
CA LEU A 381 8.09 13.25 -16.20
C LEU A 381 9.26 14.25 -16.12
N GLY A 382 10.04 14.39 -17.18
CA GLY A 382 11.19 15.30 -17.16
C GLY A 382 12.37 14.82 -18.01
N ARG A 383 13.61 15.06 -17.54
CA ARG A 383 14.84 14.60 -18.18
C ARG A 383 15.72 13.84 -17.21
N ASP A 384 16.39 12.80 -17.69
CA ASP A 384 17.36 12.04 -16.92
C ASP A 384 18.72 12.78 -16.77
N VAL A 385 19.68 12.12 -16.13
CA VAL A 385 21.05 12.67 -15.92
C VAL A 385 21.85 12.83 -17.22
N GLU A 386 21.42 12.20 -18.31
CA GLU A 386 22.02 12.35 -19.65
C GLU A 386 21.33 13.45 -20.47
N GLY A 387 20.22 14.01 -19.94
CA GLY A 387 19.41 15.02 -20.62
C GLY A 387 18.33 14.44 -21.54
N THR A 388 18.14 13.10 -21.55
CA THR A 388 17.14 12.41 -22.35
C THR A 388 15.74 12.62 -21.75
N PRO A 389 14.71 12.92 -22.56
CA PRO A 389 13.34 13.01 -22.06
C PRO A 389 12.83 11.69 -21.49
N VAL A 390 12.22 11.74 -20.32
CA VAL A 390 11.59 10.59 -19.67
C VAL A 390 10.08 10.72 -19.76
N VAL A 391 9.49 9.93 -20.65
CA VAL A 391 8.05 9.82 -20.87
C VAL A 391 7.61 8.42 -20.51
N LYS A 392 6.55 8.27 -19.74
CA LYS A 392 6.04 6.98 -19.28
C LYS A 392 4.52 6.90 -19.41
N ASN A 393 3.98 5.73 -19.71
CA ASN A 393 2.56 5.52 -19.88
C ASN A 393 1.94 4.94 -18.61
N LEU A 394 1.00 5.68 -17.99
CA LEU A 394 0.32 5.29 -16.74
C LEU A 394 -0.50 4.00 -16.94
N ALA A 395 -1.08 3.75 -18.09
CA ALA A 395 -1.84 2.52 -18.34
C ALA A 395 -0.94 1.25 -18.30
N LYS A 396 0.36 1.38 -18.66
CA LYS A 396 1.33 0.29 -18.52
C LYS A 396 1.82 0.12 -17.09
N MET A 397 1.93 1.22 -16.33
CA MET A 397 2.29 1.25 -14.90
C MET A 397 1.09 1.73 -14.07
N PRO A 398 0.10 0.88 -13.81
CA PRO A 398 -1.31 1.24 -13.57
C PRO A 398 -1.54 2.25 -12.44
N HIS A 399 -0.64 2.30 -11.47
CA HIS A 399 -0.76 3.20 -10.33
C HIS A 399 0.60 3.82 -10.01
N LEU A 400 0.58 5.04 -9.48
CA LEU A 400 1.77 5.82 -9.19
C LEU A 400 1.72 6.37 -7.77
N LEU A 401 2.80 6.16 -7.01
CA LEU A 401 3.05 6.78 -5.71
C LEU A 401 4.06 7.92 -5.88
N VAL A 402 3.74 9.11 -5.38
CA VAL A 402 4.64 10.28 -5.38
C VAL A 402 4.86 10.75 -3.95
N ALA A 403 6.09 10.69 -3.45
CA ALA A 403 6.37 11.10 -2.08
C ALA A 403 7.64 11.96 -1.97
N GLY A 404 7.68 12.87 -1.00
CA GLY A 404 8.83 13.72 -0.74
C GLY A 404 8.53 14.79 0.31
N ALA A 405 9.56 15.41 0.87
CA ALA A 405 9.40 16.44 1.88
C ALA A 405 8.73 17.71 1.32
N THR A 406 8.19 18.54 2.20
CA THR A 406 7.59 19.84 1.82
C THR A 406 8.61 20.73 1.09
N GLY A 407 8.19 21.37 0.00
CA GLY A 407 9.04 22.28 -0.78
C GLY A 407 10.01 21.59 -1.75
N THR A 408 10.00 20.26 -1.87
CA THR A 408 10.90 19.52 -2.77
C THR A 408 10.43 19.45 -4.23
N GLY A 409 9.17 19.87 -4.50
CA GLY A 409 8.58 19.90 -5.84
C GLY A 409 7.48 18.88 -6.08
N LYS A 410 6.89 18.25 -5.01
CA LYS A 410 5.81 17.28 -5.10
C LYS A 410 4.61 17.83 -5.89
N SER A 411 4.10 19.00 -5.50
CA SER A 411 2.94 19.63 -6.16
C SER A 411 3.25 19.98 -7.62
N VAL A 412 4.45 20.45 -7.92
CA VAL A 412 4.88 20.69 -9.31
C VAL A 412 4.86 19.38 -10.11
N CYS A 413 5.37 18.29 -9.55
CA CYS A 413 5.38 16.98 -10.19
C CYS A 413 3.94 16.48 -10.48
N VAL A 414 3.03 16.55 -9.51
CA VAL A 414 1.63 16.17 -9.68
C VAL A 414 0.95 17.04 -10.75
N ASN A 415 1.16 18.36 -10.71
CA ASN A 415 0.63 19.29 -11.71
C ASN A 415 1.19 19.02 -13.11
N THR A 416 2.48 18.73 -13.23
CA THR A 416 3.11 18.33 -14.50
C THR A 416 2.46 17.09 -15.09
N ILE A 417 2.17 16.10 -14.25
CA ILE A 417 1.45 14.88 -14.65
C ILE A 417 0.04 15.20 -15.15
N LEU A 418 -0.74 15.98 -14.37
CA LEU A 418 -2.10 16.37 -14.75
C LEU A 418 -2.14 17.15 -16.07
N VAL A 419 -1.27 18.14 -16.21
CA VAL A 419 -1.20 18.93 -17.44
C VAL A 419 -0.79 18.05 -18.63
N SER A 420 0.15 17.11 -18.46
CA SER A 420 0.51 16.13 -19.51
C SER A 420 -0.68 15.34 -19.99
N LEU A 421 -1.54 14.86 -19.08
CA LEU A 421 -2.76 14.10 -19.40
C LEU A 421 -3.79 14.96 -20.15
N LEU A 422 -3.97 16.23 -19.77
CA LEU A 422 -4.90 17.16 -20.40
C LEU A 422 -4.49 17.58 -21.83
N TYR A 423 -3.20 17.51 -22.15
CA TYR A 423 -2.71 17.80 -23.50
C TYR A 423 -2.98 16.66 -24.51
N GLN A 424 -3.32 15.46 -24.06
CA GLN A 424 -3.44 14.28 -24.89
C GLN A 424 -4.87 13.73 -24.99
N ASN A 425 -5.70 13.99 -23.97
CA ASN A 425 -6.97 13.32 -23.82
C ASN A 425 -8.13 14.32 -23.83
N SER A 426 -9.22 13.93 -24.51
CA SER A 426 -10.51 14.60 -24.43
C SER A 426 -11.28 14.14 -23.17
N PRO A 427 -12.34 14.84 -22.75
CA PRO A 427 -13.20 14.37 -21.65
C PRO A 427 -13.90 13.03 -21.90
N ASP A 428 -14.04 12.63 -23.20
CA ASP A 428 -14.59 11.32 -23.59
C ASP A 428 -13.56 10.19 -23.42
N ASP A 429 -12.26 10.55 -23.43
CA ASP A 429 -11.17 9.58 -23.30
C ASP A 429 -10.67 9.48 -21.85
N LEU A 430 -10.74 10.58 -21.09
CA LEU A 430 -10.21 10.69 -19.72
C LEU A 430 -11.15 11.45 -18.81
N LYS A 431 -11.47 10.85 -17.70
CA LYS A 431 -12.13 11.49 -16.55
C LYS A 431 -11.20 11.53 -15.33
N LEU A 432 -11.35 12.57 -14.52
CA LEU A 432 -10.53 12.84 -13.35
C LEU A 432 -11.37 12.92 -12.09
N ILE A 433 -10.89 12.32 -11.01
CA ILE A 433 -11.33 12.58 -9.62
C ILE A 433 -10.14 13.18 -8.88
N LEU A 434 -10.28 14.43 -8.44
CA LEU A 434 -9.21 15.17 -7.76
C LEU A 434 -9.54 15.34 -6.29
N VAL A 435 -8.60 14.94 -5.41
CA VAL A 435 -8.73 15.01 -3.96
C VAL A 435 -7.67 15.96 -3.41
N ASP A 436 -8.11 17.09 -2.83
CA ASP A 436 -7.26 18.12 -2.25
C ASP A 436 -7.82 18.58 -0.90
N PRO A 437 -7.53 17.87 0.21
CA PRO A 437 -8.02 18.24 1.54
C PRO A 437 -7.57 19.64 1.99
N LYS A 438 -6.45 20.12 1.46
CA LYS A 438 -5.86 21.42 1.81
C LYS A 438 -6.40 22.60 1.00
N ARG A 439 -7.12 22.35 -0.09
CA ARG A 439 -7.69 23.35 -1.02
C ARG A 439 -6.64 24.28 -1.66
N VAL A 440 -5.44 23.78 -1.91
CA VAL A 440 -4.32 24.63 -2.38
C VAL A 440 -3.88 24.27 -3.79
N GLU A 441 -3.63 22.99 -4.04
CA GLU A 441 -2.86 22.55 -5.20
C GLU A 441 -3.73 22.19 -6.41
N LEU A 442 -4.85 21.49 -6.19
CA LEU A 442 -5.70 20.96 -7.26
C LEU A 442 -6.94 21.82 -7.54
N SER A 443 -7.21 22.78 -6.70
CA SER A 443 -8.33 23.74 -6.88
C SER A 443 -8.22 24.57 -8.17
N LEU A 444 -7.04 24.64 -8.78
CA LEU A 444 -6.80 25.29 -10.05
C LEU A 444 -7.52 24.66 -11.25
N TYR A 445 -7.91 23.39 -11.13
CA TYR A 445 -8.54 22.60 -12.20
C TYR A 445 -10.08 22.66 -12.18
N LYS A 446 -10.66 23.44 -11.25
CA LYS A 446 -12.12 23.57 -11.15
C LYS A 446 -12.75 24.02 -12.48
N GLY A 447 -13.83 23.36 -12.88
CA GLY A 447 -14.64 23.69 -14.07
C GLY A 447 -14.12 23.12 -15.39
N ILE A 448 -13.09 22.26 -15.40
CA ILE A 448 -12.72 21.53 -16.62
C ILE A 448 -13.67 20.34 -16.85
N PRO A 449 -14.09 20.05 -18.10
CA PRO A 449 -15.07 18.99 -18.39
C PRO A 449 -14.53 17.55 -18.17
N HIS A 450 -13.26 17.42 -17.85
CA HIS A 450 -12.65 16.15 -17.47
C HIS A 450 -13.00 15.71 -16.04
N LEU A 451 -13.48 16.61 -15.19
CA LEU A 451 -13.82 16.26 -13.80
C LEU A 451 -15.11 15.44 -13.76
N LEU A 452 -15.10 14.35 -12.99
CA LEU A 452 -16.29 13.57 -12.63
C LEU A 452 -17.06 14.18 -11.46
N SER A 453 -16.36 14.90 -10.59
CA SER A 453 -16.92 15.64 -9.46
C SER A 453 -16.16 16.94 -9.28
N ASP A 454 -16.70 17.87 -8.52
CA ASP A 454 -15.88 18.97 -7.99
C ASP A 454 -14.66 18.42 -7.26
N VAL A 455 -13.60 19.23 -7.12
CA VAL A 455 -12.41 18.85 -6.36
C VAL A 455 -12.82 18.51 -4.92
N ILE A 456 -12.59 17.27 -4.50
CA ILE A 456 -13.03 16.75 -3.21
C ILE A 456 -12.10 17.26 -2.12
N VAL A 457 -12.66 17.91 -1.11
CA VAL A 457 -11.92 18.50 0.00
C VAL A 457 -12.24 17.88 1.36
N GLU A 458 -13.37 17.19 1.47
CA GLU A 458 -13.84 16.53 2.69
C GLU A 458 -13.46 15.06 2.72
N ASN A 459 -12.84 14.59 3.80
CA ASN A 459 -12.33 13.23 3.90
C ASN A 459 -13.45 12.17 3.76
N SER A 460 -14.63 12.40 4.31
CA SER A 460 -15.80 11.51 4.16
C SER A 460 -16.20 11.32 2.70
N LYS A 461 -16.24 12.39 1.93
CA LYS A 461 -16.55 12.34 0.49
C LYS A 461 -15.47 11.59 -0.31
N VAL A 462 -14.21 11.62 0.15
CA VAL A 462 -13.13 10.84 -0.48
C VAL A 462 -13.37 9.35 -0.34
N VAL A 463 -13.76 8.89 0.87
CA VAL A 463 -14.11 7.47 1.09
C VAL A 463 -15.22 7.04 0.14
N ASN A 464 -16.27 7.86 0.01
CA ASN A 464 -17.37 7.61 -0.90
C ASN A 464 -16.93 7.56 -2.37
N ALA A 465 -16.07 8.48 -2.79
CA ALA A 465 -15.51 8.49 -4.14
C ALA A 465 -14.67 7.23 -4.43
N LEU A 466 -13.90 6.74 -3.44
CA LEU A 466 -13.15 5.50 -3.57
C LEU A 466 -14.07 4.27 -3.62
N LYS A 467 -15.13 4.20 -2.78
CA LYS A 467 -16.17 3.16 -2.84
C LYS A 467 -16.88 3.16 -4.21
N TRP A 468 -17.26 4.34 -4.70
CA TRP A 468 -17.81 4.47 -6.04
C TRP A 468 -16.86 3.95 -7.13
N ALA A 469 -15.58 4.28 -7.05
CA ALA A 469 -14.59 3.81 -8.03
C ALA A 469 -14.42 2.28 -8.00
N VAL A 470 -14.55 1.64 -6.83
CA VAL A 470 -14.59 0.18 -6.71
C VAL A 470 -15.86 -0.38 -7.37
N GLY A 471 -17.03 0.22 -7.14
CA GLY A 471 -18.27 -0.17 -7.79
C GLY A 471 -18.22 -0.01 -9.32
N GLU A 472 -17.67 1.12 -9.81
CA GLU A 472 -17.46 1.34 -11.25
C GLU A 472 -16.48 0.33 -11.87
N MET A 473 -15.45 -0.05 -11.13
CA MET A 473 -14.54 -1.11 -11.53
C MET A 473 -15.29 -2.45 -11.73
N GLU A 474 -16.15 -2.81 -10.78
CA GLU A 474 -16.97 -4.03 -10.87
C GLU A 474 -17.98 -3.97 -12.01
N ARG A 475 -18.68 -2.84 -12.19
CA ARG A 475 -19.57 -2.61 -13.34
C ARG A 475 -18.85 -2.80 -14.67
N ARG A 476 -17.63 -2.27 -14.80
CA ARG A 476 -16.82 -2.43 -16.01
C ARG A 476 -16.43 -3.90 -16.24
N TYR A 477 -16.11 -4.65 -15.22
CA TYR A 477 -15.81 -6.08 -15.35
C TYR A 477 -17.02 -6.88 -15.84
N ILE A 478 -18.23 -6.57 -15.37
CA ILE A 478 -19.47 -7.20 -15.86
C ILE A 478 -19.64 -6.91 -17.37
N LEU A 479 -19.49 -5.66 -17.78
CA LEU A 479 -19.57 -5.28 -19.21
C LEU A 479 -18.49 -5.97 -20.06
N PHE A 480 -17.29 -6.14 -19.52
CA PHE A 480 -16.22 -6.87 -20.23
C PHE A 480 -16.55 -8.35 -20.36
N GLN A 481 -17.16 -8.95 -19.35
CA GLN A 481 -17.62 -10.34 -19.40
C GLN A 481 -18.74 -10.51 -20.45
N GLU A 482 -19.74 -9.63 -20.47
CA GLU A 482 -20.85 -9.66 -21.43
C GLU A 482 -20.36 -9.47 -22.87
N THR A 483 -19.39 -8.59 -23.07
CA THR A 483 -18.85 -8.29 -24.42
C THR A 483 -17.69 -9.22 -24.82
N GLY A 484 -17.20 -10.09 -23.93
CA GLY A 484 -16.00 -10.91 -24.16
C GLY A 484 -14.74 -10.07 -24.37
N SER A 485 -14.61 -8.93 -23.67
CA SER A 485 -13.45 -8.04 -23.75
C SER A 485 -12.48 -8.36 -22.60
N LYS A 486 -11.18 -8.33 -22.85
CA LYS A 486 -10.15 -8.62 -21.84
C LYS A 486 -9.64 -7.36 -21.12
N ASP A 487 -9.74 -6.22 -21.75
CA ASP A 487 -9.26 -4.92 -21.26
C ASP A 487 -10.03 -3.77 -21.93
N LEU A 488 -9.83 -2.54 -21.40
CA LEU A 488 -10.50 -1.34 -21.90
C LEU A 488 -10.23 -1.08 -23.38
N ASN A 489 -9.05 -1.38 -23.89
CA ASN A 489 -8.73 -1.15 -25.31
C ASN A 489 -9.51 -2.10 -26.20
N SER A 490 -9.61 -3.39 -25.84
CA SER A 490 -10.41 -4.36 -26.59
C SER A 490 -11.91 -4.05 -26.54
N TYR A 491 -12.39 -3.50 -25.41
CA TYR A 491 -13.76 -3.02 -25.29
C TYR A 491 -14.02 -1.82 -26.22
N ARG A 492 -13.13 -0.82 -26.21
CA ARG A 492 -13.20 0.37 -27.07
C ARG A 492 -13.20 0.02 -28.56
N SER A 493 -12.38 -0.95 -28.98
CA SER A 493 -12.39 -1.43 -30.36
C SER A 493 -13.77 -1.98 -30.77
N LYS A 494 -14.46 -2.70 -29.86
CA LYS A 494 -15.82 -3.21 -30.14
C LYS A 494 -16.87 -2.11 -30.19
N VAL A 495 -16.73 -1.05 -29.36
CA VAL A 495 -17.60 0.14 -29.48
C VAL A 495 -17.41 0.83 -30.83
N GLU A 496 -16.17 0.95 -31.32
CA GLU A 496 -15.89 1.52 -32.66
C GLU A 496 -16.44 0.68 -33.80
N GLU A 497 -16.44 -0.64 -33.65
CA GLU A 497 -17.03 -1.59 -34.61
C GLU A 497 -18.56 -1.56 -34.58
N GLY A 498 -19.19 -0.78 -33.68
CA GLY A 498 -20.64 -0.67 -33.52
C GLY A 498 -21.29 -1.92 -32.93
N MET A 499 -20.56 -2.69 -32.12
CA MET A 499 -21.11 -3.87 -31.47
C MET A 499 -22.22 -3.45 -30.49
N LYS A 500 -23.32 -4.21 -30.48
CA LYS A 500 -24.45 -4.00 -29.56
C LYS A 500 -24.50 -5.10 -28.50
N ARG A 501 -24.92 -4.79 -27.29
CA ARG A 501 -25.18 -5.78 -26.24
C ARG A 501 -26.66 -6.18 -26.26
N LYS A 502 -26.95 -7.41 -25.90
CA LYS A 502 -28.32 -7.89 -25.73
C LYS A 502 -28.69 -7.77 -24.25
N VAL A 503 -29.60 -6.88 -23.96
CA VAL A 503 -30.16 -6.68 -22.61
C VAL A 503 -31.54 -7.31 -22.57
N ILE A 504 -31.83 -8.07 -21.54
CA ILE A 504 -33.18 -8.59 -21.27
C ILE A 504 -33.86 -7.58 -20.36
N ASP A 505 -34.94 -7.00 -20.83
CA ASP A 505 -35.75 -6.08 -20.03
C ASP A 505 -36.35 -6.86 -18.83
N PRO A 506 -36.05 -6.45 -17.58
CA PRO A 506 -36.48 -7.20 -16.40
C PRO A 506 -38.00 -7.20 -16.21
N GLU A 507 -38.75 -6.20 -16.75
CA GLU A 507 -40.20 -6.12 -16.63
C GLU A 507 -40.95 -6.87 -17.74
N THR A 508 -40.44 -6.81 -18.99
CA THR A 508 -41.13 -7.37 -20.15
C THR A 508 -40.56 -8.72 -20.60
N GLY A 509 -39.32 -9.07 -20.17
CA GLY A 509 -38.60 -10.23 -20.64
C GLY A 509 -38.13 -10.16 -22.12
N GLU A 510 -38.36 -9.02 -22.79
CA GLU A 510 -37.96 -8.81 -24.19
C GLU A 510 -36.47 -8.55 -24.31
N LYS A 511 -35.86 -9.11 -25.33
CA LYS A 511 -34.44 -8.87 -25.65
C LYS A 511 -34.34 -7.57 -26.46
N ARG A 512 -33.68 -6.55 -25.87
CA ARG A 512 -33.35 -5.30 -26.57
C ARG A 512 -31.87 -5.30 -26.91
N GLU A 513 -31.54 -4.70 -28.07
CA GLU A 513 -30.15 -4.44 -28.45
C GLU A 513 -29.81 -2.99 -28.09
N GLU A 514 -28.85 -2.83 -27.15
CA GLU A 514 -28.34 -1.53 -26.75
C GLU A 514 -26.96 -1.30 -27.34
N GLU A 515 -26.66 -0.07 -27.73
CA GLU A 515 -25.31 0.32 -28.14
C GLU A 515 -24.37 0.30 -26.95
N LEU A 516 -23.11 -0.13 -27.18
CA LEU A 516 -22.12 -0.12 -26.12
C LEU A 516 -21.77 1.31 -25.73
N GLU A 517 -21.79 1.59 -24.43
CA GLU A 517 -21.42 2.87 -23.84
C GLU A 517 -19.93 3.17 -24.06
N LYS A 518 -19.61 4.42 -24.43
CA LYS A 518 -18.21 4.89 -24.46
C LYS A 518 -17.64 4.92 -23.04
N MET A 519 -16.48 4.29 -22.85
CA MET A 519 -15.88 4.12 -21.54
C MET A 519 -14.53 4.87 -21.45
N PRO A 520 -14.45 6.00 -20.70
CA PRO A 520 -13.20 6.74 -20.53
C PRO A 520 -12.25 6.04 -19.55
N TYR A 521 -10.96 6.38 -19.62
CA TYR A 521 -10.05 6.17 -18.49
C TYR A 521 -10.49 7.01 -17.32
N ILE A 522 -10.30 6.52 -16.12
CA ILE A 522 -10.52 7.28 -14.88
C ILE A 522 -9.20 7.39 -14.14
N VAL A 523 -8.76 8.60 -13.83
CA VAL A 523 -7.55 8.83 -13.02
C VAL A 523 -7.95 9.54 -11.73
N ILE A 524 -7.70 8.87 -10.61
CA ILE A 524 -7.96 9.39 -9.28
C ILE A 524 -6.63 9.94 -8.73
N VAL A 525 -6.60 11.21 -8.38
CA VAL A 525 -5.41 11.90 -7.88
C VAL A 525 -5.63 12.34 -6.44
N ILE A 526 -4.80 11.85 -5.52
CA ILE A 526 -4.85 12.20 -4.10
C ILE A 526 -3.58 13.01 -3.79
N ASP A 527 -3.74 14.31 -3.43
CA ASP A 527 -2.59 15.19 -3.13
C ASP A 527 -1.91 14.85 -1.81
N GLU A 528 -2.66 14.52 -0.76
CA GLU A 528 -2.07 14.19 0.53
C GLU A 528 -2.75 12.96 1.17
N LEU A 529 -2.13 11.79 1.00
CA LEU A 529 -2.64 10.54 1.57
C LEU A 529 -2.60 10.55 3.10
N ALA A 530 -1.62 11.21 3.73
CA ALA A 530 -1.47 11.21 5.18
C ALA A 530 -2.70 11.78 5.91
N ASP A 531 -3.36 12.78 5.32
CA ASP A 531 -4.54 13.41 5.92
C ASP A 531 -5.76 12.46 5.89
N LEU A 532 -5.84 11.57 4.90
CA LEU A 532 -6.88 10.55 4.79
C LEU A 532 -6.59 9.36 5.71
N MET A 533 -5.33 8.90 5.76
CA MET A 533 -4.92 7.78 6.61
C MET A 533 -5.09 8.07 8.10
N SER A 534 -5.01 9.35 8.51
CA SER A 534 -5.22 9.75 9.90
C SER A 534 -6.69 9.73 10.33
N SER A 535 -7.64 9.90 9.40
CA SER A 535 -9.07 10.01 9.71
C SER A 535 -9.85 8.73 9.37
N HIS A 536 -9.58 8.09 8.23
CA HIS A 536 -10.30 6.93 7.70
C HIS A 536 -9.31 5.89 7.15
N GLY A 537 -8.22 5.62 7.88
CA GLY A 537 -7.08 4.83 7.37
C GLY A 537 -7.46 3.46 6.83
N LYS A 538 -8.26 2.67 7.56
CA LYS A 538 -8.64 1.30 7.15
C LYS A 538 -9.46 1.27 5.86
N GLU A 539 -10.47 2.14 5.74
CA GLU A 539 -11.35 2.20 4.56
C GLU A 539 -10.58 2.67 3.32
N VAL A 540 -9.79 3.74 3.49
CA VAL A 540 -8.96 4.29 2.41
C VAL A 540 -7.91 3.28 1.96
N GLU A 541 -7.20 2.63 2.89
CA GLU A 541 -6.22 1.58 2.58
C GLU A 541 -6.87 0.43 1.83
N GLY A 542 -7.99 -0.11 2.34
CA GLY A 542 -8.72 -1.21 1.71
C GLY A 542 -9.17 -0.90 0.28
N ALA A 543 -9.75 0.30 0.06
CA ALA A 543 -10.18 0.73 -1.26
C ALA A 543 -9.00 0.93 -2.23
N ILE A 544 -7.90 1.56 -1.79
CA ILE A 544 -6.67 1.74 -2.59
C ILE A 544 -6.10 0.38 -2.99
N ILE A 545 -6.02 -0.58 -2.06
CA ILE A 545 -5.50 -1.92 -2.35
C ILE A 545 -6.37 -2.63 -3.38
N ARG A 546 -7.71 -2.62 -3.21
CA ARG A 546 -8.63 -3.28 -4.13
C ARG A 546 -8.54 -2.69 -5.55
N LEU A 547 -8.52 -1.36 -5.66
CA LEU A 547 -8.30 -0.69 -6.95
C LEU A 547 -6.92 -1.03 -7.53
N ALA A 548 -5.86 -1.00 -6.71
CA ALA A 548 -4.50 -1.26 -7.20
C ALA A 548 -4.31 -2.70 -7.71
N GLN A 549 -5.05 -3.66 -7.16
CA GLN A 549 -5.00 -5.06 -7.59
C GLN A 549 -5.78 -5.33 -8.87
N MET A 550 -6.94 -4.70 -9.04
CA MET A 550 -7.90 -5.12 -10.07
C MET A 550 -8.19 -4.06 -11.13
N ALA A 551 -8.00 -2.78 -10.86
CA ALA A 551 -8.52 -1.72 -11.73
C ALA A 551 -7.72 -1.48 -13.02
N ARG A 552 -6.53 -2.09 -13.19
CA ARG A 552 -5.67 -1.95 -14.37
C ARG A 552 -6.38 -2.27 -15.68
N ALA A 553 -7.05 -3.42 -15.77
CA ALA A 553 -7.69 -3.88 -17.00
C ALA A 553 -8.88 -3.00 -17.39
N VAL A 554 -9.60 -2.46 -16.41
CA VAL A 554 -10.78 -1.63 -16.63
C VAL A 554 -10.47 -0.13 -16.82
N GLY A 555 -9.18 0.26 -16.81
CA GLY A 555 -8.73 1.62 -17.10
C GLY A 555 -8.98 2.62 -15.97
N ILE A 556 -8.97 2.18 -14.70
CA ILE A 556 -9.04 3.05 -13.53
C ILE A 556 -7.65 3.08 -12.87
N HIS A 557 -7.10 4.27 -12.68
CA HIS A 557 -5.72 4.46 -12.25
C HIS A 557 -5.64 5.39 -11.04
N LEU A 558 -4.68 5.11 -10.14
CA LEU A 558 -4.43 5.89 -8.93
C LEU A 558 -3.11 6.65 -9.06
N ILE A 559 -3.11 7.94 -8.73
CA ILE A 559 -1.92 8.73 -8.45
C ILE A 559 -2.03 9.20 -7.01
N VAL A 560 -1.27 8.57 -6.13
CA VAL A 560 -1.34 8.83 -4.69
C VAL A 560 -0.10 9.59 -4.27
N SER A 561 -0.26 10.75 -3.61
CA SER A 561 0.89 11.50 -3.16
C SER A 561 0.87 11.82 -1.68
N THR A 562 2.06 12.05 -1.08
CA THR A 562 2.20 12.42 0.32
C THR A 562 3.48 13.21 0.58
N GLN A 563 3.39 14.16 1.51
CA GLN A 563 4.54 14.90 2.05
C GLN A 563 5.09 14.27 3.34
N ARG A 564 4.39 13.25 3.88
CA ARG A 564 4.75 12.55 5.12
C ARG A 564 5.03 11.07 4.83
N PRO A 565 6.27 10.74 4.38
CA PRO A 565 6.62 9.36 4.04
C PRO A 565 6.88 8.51 5.28
N SER A 566 5.89 8.31 6.13
CA SER A 566 5.94 7.41 7.29
C SER A 566 5.39 6.01 6.95
N VAL A 567 5.73 5.01 7.76
CA VAL A 567 5.25 3.63 7.57
C VAL A 567 3.74 3.52 7.80
N GLU A 568 3.17 4.40 8.61
CA GLU A 568 1.73 4.48 8.90
C GLU A 568 0.94 4.99 7.68
N VAL A 569 1.54 5.85 6.86
CA VAL A 569 0.94 6.40 5.64
C VAL A 569 1.22 5.50 4.43
N LEU A 570 2.47 5.09 4.27
CA LEU A 570 2.93 4.21 3.19
C LEU A 570 3.08 2.79 3.73
N THR A 571 1.97 2.14 3.96
CA THR A 571 1.94 0.79 4.53
C THR A 571 2.57 -0.24 3.60
N GLY A 572 2.94 -1.39 4.15
CA GLY A 572 3.48 -2.50 3.36
C GLY A 572 2.52 -2.98 2.27
N LEU A 573 1.20 -2.93 2.53
CA LEU A 573 0.17 -3.35 1.59
C LEU A 573 0.01 -2.36 0.43
N ILE A 574 -0.01 -1.06 0.68
CA ILE A 574 -0.03 -0.03 -0.37
C ILE A 574 1.20 -0.18 -1.26
N LYS A 575 2.39 -0.32 -0.68
CA LYS A 575 3.66 -0.46 -1.42
C LYS A 575 3.77 -1.75 -2.23
N ALA A 576 3.18 -2.84 -1.77
CA ALA A 576 3.16 -4.11 -2.49
C ALA A 576 2.30 -4.02 -3.77
N ASN A 577 1.24 -3.21 -3.76
CA ASN A 577 0.30 -3.08 -4.86
C ASN A 577 0.62 -1.88 -5.78
N ILE A 578 1.22 -0.80 -5.26
CA ILE A 578 1.70 0.34 -6.07
C ILE A 578 3.22 0.23 -6.21
N THR A 579 3.64 -0.42 -7.28
CA THR A 579 5.05 -0.74 -7.55
C THR A 579 5.81 0.40 -8.24
N THR A 580 5.11 1.28 -8.98
CA THR A 580 5.72 2.44 -9.60
C THR A 580 5.74 3.61 -8.62
N ARG A 581 6.92 4.16 -8.36
CA ARG A 581 7.11 5.16 -7.30
C ARG A 581 8.03 6.28 -7.74
N ILE A 582 7.70 7.48 -7.31
CA ILE A 582 8.54 8.69 -7.42
C ILE A 582 8.90 9.15 -6.02
N ALA A 583 10.17 9.20 -5.71
CA ALA A 583 10.68 9.84 -4.50
C ALA A 583 11.38 11.15 -4.86
N LEU A 584 10.84 12.27 -4.41
CA LEU A 584 11.54 13.54 -4.38
C LEU A 584 12.46 13.59 -3.15
N GLN A 585 13.16 14.68 -2.97
CA GLN A 585 14.09 14.84 -1.84
C GLN A 585 13.38 14.57 -0.50
N VAL A 586 14.06 13.85 0.37
CA VAL A 586 13.64 13.58 1.75
C VAL A 586 14.77 13.91 2.72
N ALA A 587 14.44 14.11 4.00
CA ALA A 587 15.42 14.50 5.00
C ALA A 587 16.35 13.35 5.40
N THR A 588 15.83 12.14 5.49
CA THR A 588 16.57 10.99 6.03
C THR A 588 16.60 9.80 5.08
N GLN A 589 17.60 8.94 5.25
CA GLN A 589 17.71 7.66 4.56
C GLN A 589 16.55 6.72 4.91
N ILE A 590 15.96 6.86 6.09
CA ILE A 590 14.80 6.07 6.54
C ILE A 590 13.59 6.41 5.69
N ASP A 591 13.33 7.71 5.45
CA ASP A 591 12.24 8.17 4.60
C ASP A 591 12.41 7.66 3.16
N SER A 592 13.65 7.71 2.62
CA SER A 592 13.95 7.13 1.31
C SER A 592 13.60 5.64 1.24
N ARG A 593 13.96 4.86 2.27
CA ARG A 593 13.61 3.45 2.35
C ARG A 593 12.12 3.22 2.54
N THR A 594 11.43 4.11 3.23
CA THR A 594 9.97 4.03 3.36
C THR A 594 9.28 4.16 2.01
N ILE A 595 9.78 5.01 1.10
CA ILE A 595 9.19 5.20 -0.23
C ILE A 595 9.66 4.13 -1.22
N LEU A 596 11.00 3.97 -1.37
CA LEU A 596 11.62 3.20 -2.47
C LEU A 596 12.10 1.80 -2.06
N ASP A 597 12.01 1.44 -0.78
CA ASP A 597 12.65 0.27 -0.17
C ASP A 597 14.20 0.30 -0.26
N MET A 598 14.78 1.43 -0.70
CA MET A 598 16.22 1.68 -0.82
C MET A 598 16.59 3.12 -0.48
N SER A 599 17.86 3.36 -0.21
CA SER A 599 18.43 4.70 0.04
C SER A 599 18.69 5.45 -1.27
N GLY A 600 18.76 6.78 -1.21
CA GLY A 600 19.18 7.62 -2.33
C GLY A 600 18.39 8.92 -2.46
N ALA A 601 17.12 8.96 -2.04
CA ALA A 601 16.30 10.18 -2.13
C ALA A 601 16.77 11.27 -1.15
N GLU A 602 17.49 10.92 -0.09
CA GLU A 602 18.15 11.86 0.82
C GLU A 602 19.32 12.62 0.17
N LYS A 603 19.80 12.14 -0.99
CA LYS A 603 20.92 12.75 -1.76
C LYS A 603 20.45 13.55 -2.97
N LEU A 604 19.15 13.82 -3.06
CA LEU A 604 18.58 14.65 -4.11
C LEU A 604 18.73 16.14 -3.79
N LEU A 605 18.63 16.99 -4.82
CA LEU A 605 18.85 18.43 -4.71
C LEU A 605 17.59 19.22 -4.36
N GLY A 606 16.41 18.57 -4.37
CA GLY A 606 15.12 19.27 -4.28
C GLY A 606 14.70 19.91 -5.60
N LYS A 607 13.72 20.81 -5.55
CA LYS A 607 13.20 21.55 -6.73
C LYS A 607 12.84 20.64 -7.91
N GLY A 608 12.20 19.48 -7.63
CA GLY A 608 11.79 18.52 -8.65
C GLY A 608 12.86 17.50 -9.05
N ASP A 609 14.02 17.47 -8.42
CA ASP A 609 14.97 16.38 -8.56
C ASP A 609 14.40 15.13 -7.86
N MET A 610 14.25 14.02 -8.58
CA MET A 610 13.53 12.85 -8.12
C MET A 610 14.20 11.54 -8.55
N LEU A 611 13.90 10.48 -7.81
CA LEU A 611 14.18 9.10 -8.18
C LEU A 611 12.87 8.44 -8.65
N PHE A 612 12.86 7.98 -9.88
CA PHE A 612 11.73 7.26 -10.49
C PHE A 612 12.04 5.77 -10.51
N LEU A 613 11.22 4.97 -9.80
CA LEU A 613 11.24 3.52 -9.78
C LEU A 613 10.04 3.00 -10.60
N SER A 614 10.33 2.25 -11.64
CA SER A 614 9.33 1.58 -12.47
C SER A 614 9.27 0.09 -12.14
N SER A 615 8.10 -0.54 -12.34
CA SER A 615 7.96 -2.00 -12.26
C SER A 615 8.90 -2.76 -13.21
N ASP A 616 9.31 -2.12 -14.30
CA ASP A 616 10.18 -2.72 -15.33
C ASP A 616 11.68 -2.66 -14.97
N SER A 617 12.05 -1.88 -13.94
CA SER A 617 13.45 -1.68 -13.55
C SER A 617 13.66 -1.91 -12.07
N PRO A 618 14.62 -2.78 -11.67
CA PRO A 618 14.89 -3.03 -10.25
C PRO A 618 15.61 -1.87 -9.54
N LYS A 619 16.09 -0.87 -10.31
CA LYS A 619 16.77 0.31 -9.78
C LYS A 619 16.08 1.59 -10.22
N PRO A 620 15.99 2.59 -9.33
CA PRO A 620 15.40 3.87 -9.69
C PRO A 620 16.34 4.65 -10.62
N VAL A 621 15.74 5.38 -11.54
CA VAL A 621 16.42 6.33 -12.42
C VAL A 621 16.28 7.74 -11.85
N ARG A 622 17.37 8.52 -11.82
CA ARG A 622 17.31 9.92 -11.43
C ARG A 622 16.77 10.77 -12.57
N VAL A 623 15.74 11.55 -12.27
CA VAL A 623 15.06 12.42 -13.25
C VAL A 623 14.88 13.80 -12.65
N GLN A 624 15.22 14.84 -13.42
CA GLN A 624 14.78 16.18 -13.10
C GLN A 624 13.36 16.38 -13.63
N CYS A 625 12.41 16.57 -12.74
CA CYS A 625 11.00 16.77 -13.07
C CYS A 625 10.80 17.98 -13.99
N ALA A 626 9.90 17.84 -14.94
CA ALA A 626 9.52 18.99 -15.76
C ALA A 626 8.73 20.00 -14.92
N PHE A 627 8.99 21.26 -15.15
CA PHE A 627 8.42 22.39 -14.43
C PHE A 627 7.24 22.99 -15.19
N VAL A 628 6.17 23.25 -14.47
CA VAL A 628 5.04 24.05 -14.89
C VAL A 628 4.66 25.02 -13.77
N SER A 629 4.48 26.28 -14.08
CA SER A 629 4.07 27.31 -13.13
C SER A 629 2.55 27.36 -12.97
N GLU A 630 2.07 27.89 -11.84
CA GLU A 630 0.63 28.11 -11.63
C GLU A 630 -0.01 28.98 -12.71
N ASN A 631 0.72 30.00 -13.21
CA ASN A 631 0.23 30.85 -14.27
C ASN A 631 0.02 30.09 -15.58
N GLU A 632 0.90 29.15 -15.90
CA GLU A 632 0.76 28.27 -17.06
C GLU A 632 -0.45 27.35 -16.90
N ILE A 633 -0.63 26.73 -15.71
CA ILE A 633 -1.80 25.91 -15.39
C ILE A 633 -3.08 26.70 -15.60
N LYS A 634 -3.16 27.92 -15.03
CA LYS A 634 -4.33 28.82 -15.19
C LYS A 634 -4.61 29.17 -16.66
N LYS A 635 -3.56 29.40 -17.46
CA LYS A 635 -3.70 29.64 -18.91
C LYS A 635 -4.25 28.40 -19.63
N VAL A 636 -3.76 27.20 -19.31
CA VAL A 636 -4.21 25.93 -19.89
C VAL A 636 -5.66 25.64 -19.54
N VAL A 637 -6.03 25.73 -18.26
CA VAL A 637 -7.39 25.50 -17.77
C VAL A 637 -8.39 26.47 -18.42
N LYS A 638 -8.08 27.77 -18.43
CA LYS A 638 -8.90 28.78 -19.13
C LYS A 638 -9.04 28.49 -20.63
N ALA A 639 -7.97 28.04 -21.29
CA ALA A 639 -8.02 27.71 -22.71
C ALA A 639 -8.89 26.47 -22.97
N ILE A 640 -8.88 25.46 -22.10
CA ILE A 640 -9.74 24.28 -22.18
C ILE A 640 -11.21 24.69 -22.05
N ILE A 641 -11.56 25.47 -21.03
CA ILE A 641 -12.94 25.91 -20.77
C ILE A 641 -13.45 26.78 -21.92
N ASN A 642 -12.68 27.84 -22.29
CA ASN A 642 -13.13 28.82 -23.29
C ASN A 642 -13.23 28.24 -24.71
N LYS A 643 -12.33 27.35 -25.11
CA LYS A 643 -12.34 26.76 -26.46
C LYS A 643 -13.40 25.69 -26.67
N ASN A 644 -13.91 25.11 -25.59
CA ASN A 644 -14.82 23.98 -25.60
C ASN A 644 -16.15 24.29 -24.88
N SER A 645 -16.55 25.56 -24.83
CA SER A 645 -17.82 25.98 -24.17
C SER A 645 -19.04 25.32 -24.80
N SER A 646 -19.06 25.15 -26.14
CA SER A 646 -20.12 24.42 -26.82
C SER A 646 -20.19 22.94 -26.45
N TYR A 647 -19.05 22.29 -26.27
CA TYR A 647 -18.97 20.91 -25.83
C TYR A 647 -19.54 20.72 -24.41
N ILE A 648 -19.28 21.65 -23.52
CA ILE A 648 -19.79 21.64 -22.14
C ILE A 648 -21.32 21.75 -22.15
N SER A 649 -21.89 22.64 -22.97
CA SER A 649 -23.35 22.83 -23.08
C SER A 649 -24.08 21.64 -23.70
N GLU A 650 -23.46 20.93 -24.64
CA GLU A 650 -24.03 19.71 -25.26
C GLU A 650 -23.97 18.51 -24.29
N ALA A 651 -22.90 18.39 -23.49
CA ALA A 651 -22.77 17.34 -22.50
C ALA A 651 -23.85 17.49 -21.38
N ASP A 652 -24.14 18.72 -20.98
CA ASP A 652 -25.19 19.01 -19.99
C ASP A 652 -26.58 18.62 -20.46
N GLN A 653 -26.89 18.76 -21.76
CA GLN A 653 -28.20 18.39 -22.34
C GLN A 653 -28.39 16.86 -22.44
N ASN A 654 -27.34 16.11 -22.79
CA ASN A 654 -27.42 14.66 -22.91
C ASN A 654 -27.60 13.94 -21.56
N ILE A 655 -27.19 14.56 -20.45
CA ILE A 655 -27.35 14.01 -19.11
C ILE A 655 -28.77 14.20 -18.57
N LEU A 656 -29.45 15.28 -18.99
CA LEU A 656 -30.86 15.53 -18.63
C LEU A 656 -31.81 14.49 -19.30
N ASP A 657 -31.46 13.96 -20.47
CA ASP A 657 -32.25 12.95 -21.20
C ASP A 657 -32.05 11.51 -20.68
N SER A 658 -30.95 11.23 -19.95
CA SER A 658 -30.61 9.87 -19.51
C SER A 658 -31.09 9.49 -18.10
N GLY A 659 -31.94 10.32 -17.46
CA GLY A 659 -32.64 9.97 -16.19
C GLY A 659 -31.76 9.72 -14.96
N GLY A 660 -30.46 9.97 -15.04
CA GLY A 660 -29.54 9.85 -13.90
C GLY A 660 -29.64 11.04 -12.95
N ARG A 661 -29.72 10.80 -11.66
CA ARG A 661 -29.62 11.84 -10.61
C ARG A 661 -28.20 12.42 -10.59
N SER A 662 -27.86 13.27 -11.55
CA SER A 662 -26.74 14.19 -11.44
C SER A 662 -27.30 15.59 -11.20
N ASN A 663 -26.63 16.39 -10.38
CA ASN A 663 -26.91 17.81 -10.27
C ASN A 663 -26.81 18.45 -11.66
N SER A 664 -27.48 19.60 -11.89
CA SER A 664 -27.63 20.31 -13.17
C SER A 664 -26.37 20.48 -14.05
N ASP A 665 -25.20 20.05 -13.60
CA ASP A 665 -23.90 20.22 -14.25
C ASP A 665 -23.20 18.89 -14.64
N GLY A 666 -23.88 17.71 -14.59
CA GLY A 666 -23.25 16.42 -14.92
C GLY A 666 -22.14 15.95 -13.95
N ILE A 667 -22.04 16.60 -12.80
CA ILE A 667 -21.03 16.38 -11.77
C ILE A 667 -21.59 15.40 -10.73
N ILE A 668 -20.85 14.34 -10.41
CA ILE A 668 -21.22 13.37 -9.38
C ILE A 668 -21.04 14.01 -8.00
N ASP A 669 -22.11 14.10 -7.22
CA ASP A 669 -22.03 14.56 -5.82
C ASP A 669 -21.82 13.36 -4.88
N PHE A 670 -20.65 13.29 -4.28
CA PHE A 670 -20.31 12.27 -3.28
C PHE A 670 -20.77 12.59 -1.85
N SER A 671 -21.57 13.65 -1.63
CA SER A 671 -22.04 14.01 -0.28
C SER A 671 -23.07 13.05 0.29
N ASN A 672 -23.80 12.31 -0.56
CA ASN A 672 -24.87 11.38 -0.17
C ASN A 672 -24.64 9.96 -0.71
N SER A 673 -23.42 9.46 -0.77
CA SER A 673 -23.22 8.05 -1.06
C SER A 673 -23.33 7.20 0.22
N ASN A 674 -24.48 7.20 0.84
CA ASN A 674 -25.02 5.96 1.33
C ASN A 674 -25.48 5.20 0.09
N ASP A 675 -24.69 4.18 -0.29
CA ASP A 675 -24.95 3.22 -1.34
C ASP A 675 -25.31 3.78 -2.74
N GLY A 676 -24.42 3.55 -3.71
CA GLY A 676 -24.77 3.54 -5.14
C GLY A 676 -25.64 2.33 -5.51
N ARG A 677 -26.72 2.15 -4.82
CA ARG A 677 -27.93 1.41 -5.18
C ARG A 677 -29.08 2.15 -4.55
N ASP A 678 -30.10 2.42 -5.33
CA ASP A 678 -31.37 2.95 -4.86
C ASP A 678 -31.75 2.27 -3.55
N SER A 679 -32.07 3.06 -2.53
CA SER A 679 -32.48 2.62 -1.21
C SER A 679 -33.77 1.76 -1.21
N ASN A 680 -34.31 1.47 -2.39
CA ASN A 680 -35.52 0.65 -2.59
C ASN A 680 -35.28 -0.70 -3.29
N ASP A 681 -34.04 -1.05 -3.69
CA ASP A 681 -33.75 -2.26 -4.47
C ASP A 681 -32.82 -3.23 -3.72
N ASP A 682 -33.11 -3.59 -2.49
CA ASP A 682 -32.60 -4.85 -1.96
C ASP A 682 -33.49 -5.96 -2.52
N GLU A 683 -32.91 -6.86 -3.36
CA GLU A 683 -33.62 -8.02 -3.96
C GLU A 683 -34.45 -8.81 -2.95
N LEU A 684 -34.12 -8.71 -1.67
CA LEU A 684 -34.84 -9.36 -0.57
C LEU A 684 -35.88 -8.46 0.10
N TYR A 685 -36.05 -7.19 -0.33
CA TYR A 685 -36.99 -6.27 0.29
C TYR A 685 -38.44 -6.76 0.16
N GLU A 686 -38.87 -7.14 -1.02
CA GLU A 686 -40.23 -7.66 -1.25
C GLU A 686 -40.47 -8.99 -0.52
N GLU A 687 -39.45 -9.84 -0.42
CA GLU A 687 -39.54 -11.07 0.35
C GLU A 687 -39.60 -10.79 1.84
N ALA A 688 -38.79 -9.84 2.34
CA ALA A 688 -38.84 -9.37 3.72
C ALA A 688 -40.20 -8.75 4.07
N LYS A 689 -40.74 -7.90 3.17
CA LYS A 689 -42.06 -7.27 3.34
C LYS A 689 -43.18 -8.33 3.46
N ARG A 690 -43.27 -9.25 2.53
CA ARG A 690 -44.24 -10.36 2.58
C ARG A 690 -44.14 -11.14 3.87
N MET A 691 -42.92 -11.50 4.26
CA MET A 691 -42.69 -12.30 5.47
C MET A 691 -43.05 -11.55 6.75
N VAL A 692 -42.82 -10.24 6.82
CA VAL A 692 -43.17 -9.40 7.97
C VAL A 692 -44.70 -9.21 8.05
N VAL A 693 -45.35 -9.00 6.92
CA VAL A 693 -46.83 -8.91 6.85
C VAL A 693 -47.49 -10.25 7.22
N ASP A 694 -47.03 -11.38 6.68
CA ASP A 694 -47.58 -12.71 6.98
C ASP A 694 -47.43 -13.09 8.45
N LEU A 695 -46.28 -12.73 9.05
CA LEU A 695 -45.98 -13.10 10.45
C LEU A 695 -46.46 -12.04 11.47
N GLN A 696 -46.94 -10.90 11.03
CA GLN A 696 -47.35 -9.75 11.87
C GLN A 696 -46.32 -9.40 12.95
N LYS A 697 -45.03 -9.58 12.63
CA LYS A 697 -43.90 -9.30 13.51
C LYS A 697 -42.67 -8.92 12.68
N ALA A 698 -42.06 -7.81 13.02
CA ALA A 698 -40.80 -7.38 12.43
C ALA A 698 -39.70 -7.31 13.50
N SER A 699 -38.60 -8.03 13.27
CA SER A 699 -37.36 -7.88 14.05
C SER A 699 -36.16 -8.28 13.21
N THR A 700 -35.03 -7.63 13.46
CA THR A 700 -33.75 -7.93 12.79
C THR A 700 -33.39 -9.42 12.90
N SER A 701 -33.55 -10.02 14.08
CA SER A 701 -33.28 -11.44 14.33
C SER A 701 -34.21 -12.39 13.55
N LEU A 702 -35.45 -11.98 13.28
CA LEU A 702 -36.40 -12.75 12.48
C LEU A 702 -35.96 -12.80 11.03
N LEU A 703 -35.66 -11.63 10.45
CA LEU A 703 -35.22 -11.53 9.06
C LEU A 703 -33.85 -12.19 8.84
N GLN A 704 -32.91 -12.01 9.76
CA GLN A 704 -31.60 -12.66 9.71
C GLN A 704 -31.74 -14.20 9.62
N ARG A 705 -32.57 -14.78 10.46
CA ARG A 705 -32.74 -16.22 10.52
C ARG A 705 -33.53 -16.80 9.33
N ARG A 706 -34.52 -16.06 8.83
CA ARG A 706 -35.41 -16.55 7.76
C ARG A 706 -34.81 -16.32 6.37
N LEU A 707 -34.22 -15.15 6.13
CA LEU A 707 -33.58 -14.80 4.86
C LEU A 707 -32.11 -15.26 4.78
N ARG A 708 -31.53 -15.77 5.89
CA ARG A 708 -30.14 -16.22 6.00
C ARG A 708 -29.16 -15.10 5.62
N VAL A 709 -29.42 -13.88 6.06
CA VAL A 709 -28.58 -12.69 5.83
C VAL A 709 -27.84 -12.30 7.10
N GLY A 710 -26.75 -11.53 6.96
CA GLY A 710 -26.03 -10.97 8.10
C GLY A 710 -26.84 -9.93 8.86
N TYR A 711 -26.47 -9.65 10.12
CA TYR A 711 -27.19 -8.72 11.01
C TYR A 711 -27.35 -7.33 10.38
N SER A 712 -26.28 -6.77 9.80
CA SER A 712 -26.30 -5.44 9.16
C SER A 712 -27.28 -5.35 7.99
N ARG A 713 -27.39 -6.38 7.15
CA ARG A 713 -28.36 -6.42 6.05
C ARG A 713 -29.80 -6.59 6.56
N ALA A 714 -30.00 -7.42 7.59
CA ALA A 714 -31.31 -7.61 8.22
C ALA A 714 -31.79 -6.33 8.92
N ALA A 715 -30.90 -5.58 9.61
CA ALA A 715 -31.21 -4.32 10.23
C ALA A 715 -31.63 -3.29 9.17
N ARG A 716 -30.88 -3.17 8.07
CA ARG A 716 -31.22 -2.28 6.96
C ARG A 716 -32.56 -2.62 6.32
N LEU A 717 -32.90 -3.90 6.14
CA LEU A 717 -34.22 -4.30 5.64
C LEU A 717 -35.34 -3.89 6.58
N VAL A 718 -35.13 -3.97 7.90
CA VAL A 718 -36.13 -3.49 8.89
C VAL A 718 -36.29 -1.97 8.84
N ASP A 719 -35.20 -1.22 8.66
CA ASP A 719 -35.23 0.24 8.56
C ASP A 719 -35.90 0.68 7.25
N MET A 720 -35.65 -0.01 6.13
CA MET A 720 -36.37 0.22 4.86
C MET A 720 -37.87 -0.09 4.97
N LEU A 721 -38.27 -1.11 5.73
CA LEU A 721 -39.66 -1.43 6.01
C LEU A 721 -40.33 -0.34 6.87
N GLU A 722 -39.58 0.32 7.78
CA GLU A 722 -40.06 1.46 8.56
C GLU A 722 -40.21 2.70 7.69
N GLU A 723 -39.20 3.05 6.88
CA GLU A 723 -39.23 4.19 5.96
C GLU A 723 -40.42 4.10 4.97
N ASN A 724 -40.74 2.89 4.52
CA ASN A 724 -41.89 2.65 3.63
C ASN A 724 -43.21 2.44 4.37
N GLY A 725 -43.28 2.69 5.70
CA GLY A 725 -44.53 2.62 6.47
C GLY A 725 -45.09 1.20 6.67
N VAL A 726 -44.29 0.17 6.42
CA VAL A 726 -44.70 -1.24 6.61
C VAL A 726 -44.65 -1.62 8.08
N VAL A 727 -43.68 -1.09 8.83
CA VAL A 727 -43.52 -1.32 10.27
C VAL A 727 -43.36 -0.01 11.03
N GLY A 728 -43.75 0.00 12.30
CA GLY A 728 -43.63 1.15 13.19
C GLY A 728 -42.22 1.28 13.80
N PRO A 729 -41.98 2.39 14.55
CA PRO A 729 -40.71 2.66 15.20
C PRO A 729 -40.36 1.61 16.27
N PRO A 730 -39.09 1.50 16.68
CA PRO A 730 -38.65 0.49 17.65
C PRO A 730 -39.24 0.73 19.03
N GLU A 731 -39.88 -0.29 19.63
CA GLU A 731 -40.38 -0.29 21.01
C GLU A 731 -39.49 -1.15 21.92
N GLY A 732 -38.31 -0.64 22.29
CA GLY A 732 -37.38 -1.33 23.17
C GLY A 732 -36.98 -2.73 22.68
N SER A 733 -36.98 -3.74 23.55
CA SER A 733 -36.61 -5.14 23.22
C SER A 733 -37.69 -5.96 22.52
N LYS A 734 -38.87 -5.39 22.27
CA LYS A 734 -39.96 -6.05 21.53
C LYS A 734 -39.84 -5.82 20.04
N GLY A 735 -40.23 -6.82 19.22
CA GLY A 735 -40.27 -6.63 17.76
C GLY A 735 -41.17 -5.46 17.36
N ARG A 736 -40.86 -4.80 16.24
CA ARG A 736 -41.64 -3.65 15.71
C ARG A 736 -43.04 -4.10 15.29
N ILE A 737 -44.01 -3.22 15.45
CA ILE A 737 -45.43 -3.45 15.07
C ILE A 737 -45.54 -3.33 13.55
N VAL A 738 -46.31 -4.22 12.92
CA VAL A 738 -46.61 -4.17 11.48
C VAL A 738 -47.83 -3.27 11.26
N LEU A 739 -47.69 -2.28 10.36
CA LEU A 739 -48.71 -1.26 10.10
C LEU A 739 -49.64 -1.61 8.92
N ILE A 740 -49.29 -2.60 8.11
CA ILE A 740 -50.02 -3.05 6.92
C ILE A 740 -50.67 -4.42 7.20
N GLY A 741 -51.96 -4.57 6.92
CA GLY A 741 -52.68 -5.85 7.00
C GLY A 741 -52.57 -6.68 5.72
N GLU A 742 -53.06 -7.98 5.75
CA GLU A 742 -52.98 -8.94 4.63
C GLU A 742 -53.65 -8.48 3.31
N GLU A 743 -54.49 -7.45 3.33
CA GLU A 743 -55.17 -6.89 2.13
C GLU A 743 -54.68 -5.51 1.69
N GLY A 744 -53.60 -4.97 2.29
CA GLY A 744 -52.97 -3.72 1.85
C GLY A 744 -53.68 -2.45 2.33
N ASP A 745 -54.63 -2.52 3.25
CA ASP A 745 -55.28 -1.32 3.83
C ASP A 745 -54.47 -0.79 5.02
N GLU A 746 -54.25 0.55 5.00
CA GLU A 746 -53.61 1.27 6.12
C GLU A 746 -54.46 1.14 7.40
N ILE A 747 -53.89 0.54 8.44
CA ILE A 747 -54.48 0.51 9.77
C ILE A 747 -54.23 1.90 10.40
N ALA A 748 -55.27 2.72 10.49
CA ALA A 748 -55.19 4.00 11.13
C ALA A 748 -54.81 3.86 12.61
N TYR A 749 -53.83 4.62 13.04
CA TYR A 749 -53.40 4.74 14.42
C TYR A 749 -54.52 5.41 15.24
N GLU A 750 -55.23 4.62 16.05
CA GLU A 750 -56.04 5.22 17.17
C GLU A 750 -55.05 5.62 18.28
N ASP A 751 -55.03 6.94 18.50
CA ASP A 751 -54.15 7.63 19.45
C ASP A 751 -54.52 7.16 20.90
N SER A 752 -53.68 6.29 21.49
CA SER A 752 -53.82 5.81 22.86
C SER A 752 -53.39 6.85 23.92
N ASN A 753 -53.82 8.08 23.74
CA ASN A 753 -53.58 9.19 24.70
C ASN A 753 -54.62 9.21 25.84
N ASN A 754 -55.43 8.14 26.02
CA ASN A 754 -56.46 8.12 27.06
C ASN A 754 -56.03 7.43 28.37
N ASP A 755 -54.89 6.72 28.41
CA ASP A 755 -54.46 6.00 29.60
C ASP A 755 -53.59 6.86 30.59
N GLN A 756 -53.20 8.05 30.19
CA GLN A 756 -52.46 8.96 31.09
C GLN A 756 -53.38 9.73 32.03
N LYS A 757 -54.66 9.87 31.72
CA LYS A 757 -55.66 10.57 32.59
C LYS A 757 -56.21 9.69 33.70
N GLU A 758 -56.06 8.39 33.67
CA GLU A 758 -56.53 7.51 34.75
C GLU A 758 -55.46 7.23 35.82
N ARG A 759 -54.19 7.39 35.53
CA ARG A 759 -53.09 7.18 36.54
C ARG A 759 -52.95 8.33 37.53
N ASP A 760 -53.40 9.53 37.20
CA ASP A 760 -53.30 10.71 38.10
C ASP A 760 -54.45 10.76 39.14
N LYS A 761 -55.36 9.78 39.15
CA LYS A 761 -56.45 9.71 40.14
C LYS A 761 -56.13 8.89 41.40
N TRP A 762 -54.97 8.26 41.49
CA TRP A 762 -54.59 7.39 42.62
C TRP A 762 -53.36 7.85 43.39
N GLN A 763 -52.98 9.13 43.29
CA GLN A 763 -51.98 9.75 44.18
C GLN A 763 -52.66 10.93 44.89
N ILE A 764 -53.41 10.63 45.96
CA ILE A 764 -53.67 11.48 47.15
C ILE A 764 -53.49 10.58 48.35
#